data_5203aa54471b0e97d8d79e85c81ed63e
#
_entry.id   5203aa54471b0e97d8d79e85c81ed63e
#
_cell.length_a   1.000
_cell.length_b   1.000
_cell.length_c   1.000
_cell.angle_alpha   90.00
_cell.angle_beta   90.00
_cell.angle_gamma   90.00
#
_symmetry.space_group_name_H-M   'P 1'
#
loop_
_entity.id
_entity.type
_entity.pdbx_description
1 polymer ?
#
loop_
_entity_poly.entity_id
_entity_poly.type
_entity_poly.pdbx_seq_one_letter_code
_entity_poly.pdbx_strand_id
1 'polypeptide(L)'
;PSGEIPRITIKQLIFSADQIRLTDEAREEPFSTHYDGIHIAVTDLTTIQGEGKPYSIEAVAESGGALHWEGSVSLPGAHSAGTLTISELSLRNVWRFAKPWLNFELASGQLSLGGQYRISWAEGFSYQLSEAAVEVNDLDLRPLAASQLTDTSVSLNSFAIAGIDVDGDRQHISVSEVLADSAVIAGWSEGEQVSLVELFAVDAPSTDPEEAPETEESATPWTAEVADIRLENSAIQWRSAYTAPPQLTINPLSARAQSITWPLAGDSPLQLKFTLNGDTEFKLDGALALGSGAGEVQYQLSELSLPLFNPNLPSALKASLTDGRVNLQGGVVLNEFLPVEVVMDGEISDFSATFEETEEALTRWDSVRWQQLKVNLEKQTVYLEQLLIHDYQGRLHIREDGSVNASNVWQEEVGERAGEIAQDLDFNEPWTVDVPEVFISDSAIDFQDESLPIPFRTVIGDVNGEILNISSAAGASTNVDVKGTVDGYAPVVLKGSAAPFDELPGLNLNLTFTGVDLVLLTPYSGTYAGYAIERGLLSLDLNYELENNQLKGNNDIVIEQLKLGDKVDSDKALNLPLELALALLTDINGVIDLKVPVAGDVDDPKFAIGGVIASAVVNLITKAVTAPFSLLASLVGAEEDLQRVPYPVGSAKLSEQTIARLDQLYEALGQRPGLTLIIAGRLNLESDLSHLRRKQLDAELLAEGIAQEDIAQRGPDYMSAVSKRYLTLTKDSSEEVSFSEHLDTVTANVEISQEQLRDLAQDRAVATKEYLVNKLGLNANRAVINQVGELLAEDNTYSGIELELDI
;
A
#
# COMPACT_ATOMS: atom_id res chain seq x y z
N PRO A 1 81.71 -42.40 17.69
CA PRO A 1 82.86 -41.49 17.62
C PRO A 1 82.26 -40.10 17.77
N SER A 2 82.66 -39.45 18.89
CA SER A 2 82.46 -38.03 19.13
C SER A 2 83.38 -37.32 18.11
N GLY A 3 82.89 -36.94 16.95
CA GLY A 3 83.55 -36.17 15.98
C GLY A 3 83.87 -34.78 16.50
N GLU A 4 85.01 -34.54 17.17
CA GLU A 4 85.39 -33.14 17.43
C GLU A 4 85.53 -32.42 16.09
N ILE A 5 84.77 -31.35 15.97
CA ILE A 5 84.80 -30.49 14.79
C ILE A 5 86.31 -29.98 14.65
N PRO A 6 86.94 -30.17 13.54
CA PRO A 6 88.32 -29.69 13.38
C PRO A 6 88.43 -28.17 13.60
N ARG A 7 89.47 -27.70 14.24
CA ARG A 7 89.71 -26.26 14.48
C ARG A 7 90.11 -25.56 13.16
N ILE A 8 89.07 -24.92 12.57
CA ILE A 8 89.28 -24.21 11.28
C ILE A 8 88.96 -22.73 11.57
N THR A 9 89.82 -21.86 11.01
CA THR A 9 89.55 -20.42 10.95
C THR A 9 89.82 -19.93 9.50
N ILE A 10 88.78 -19.35 8.92
CA ILE A 10 88.87 -18.73 7.60
C ILE A 10 88.79 -17.23 7.82
N LYS A 11 89.93 -16.52 7.58
CA LYS A 11 89.97 -15.06 7.81
C LYS A 11 89.04 -14.27 6.91
N GLN A 12 88.89 -14.72 5.66
CA GLN A 12 88.03 -14.07 4.70
C GLN A 12 87.62 -15.12 3.65
N LEU A 13 86.31 -15.24 3.43
CA LEU A 13 85.66 -15.99 2.35
C LEU A 13 84.89 -14.99 1.50
N ILE A 14 85.25 -14.83 0.26
CA ILE A 14 84.61 -13.97 -0.72
C ILE A 14 84.21 -14.82 -1.92
N PHE A 15 82.97 -14.76 -2.28
CA PHE A 15 82.44 -15.27 -3.55
C PHE A 15 81.81 -14.09 -4.30
N SER A 16 82.28 -13.83 -5.54
CA SER A 16 81.71 -12.80 -6.38
C SER A 16 81.44 -13.37 -7.75
N ALA A 17 80.25 -13.07 -8.27
CA ALA A 17 79.88 -13.43 -9.63
C ALA A 17 79.26 -12.21 -10.30
N ASP A 18 79.67 -11.89 -11.50
CA ASP A 18 79.05 -10.80 -12.25
C ASP A 18 77.60 -11.14 -12.59
N GLN A 19 77.33 -12.45 -12.90
CA GLN A 19 75.97 -12.92 -13.21
C GLN A 19 75.84 -14.42 -12.91
N ILE A 20 74.73 -14.81 -12.34
CA ILE A 20 74.29 -16.21 -12.26
C ILE A 20 72.93 -16.34 -12.99
N ARG A 21 72.84 -17.25 -13.98
CA ARG A 21 71.62 -17.52 -14.72
C ARG A 21 70.99 -18.82 -14.25
N LEU A 22 69.69 -18.75 -13.95
CA LEU A 22 68.88 -19.91 -13.65
C LEU A 22 67.95 -20.16 -14.84
N THR A 23 67.95 -21.42 -15.37
CA THR A 23 67.00 -21.84 -16.43
C THR A 23 66.35 -23.12 -16.01
N ASP A 24 64.99 -23.12 -16.07
CA ASP A 24 64.16 -24.27 -15.85
C ASP A 24 63.58 -24.70 -17.22
N GLU A 25 64.06 -25.82 -17.73
CA GLU A 25 63.68 -26.42 -19.01
C GLU A 25 62.64 -27.53 -18.86
N ALA A 26 62.16 -27.81 -17.64
CA ALA A 26 61.19 -28.87 -17.36
C ALA A 26 59.74 -28.42 -17.70
N ARG A 27 59.56 -27.19 -18.13
CA ARG A 27 58.26 -26.59 -18.42
C ARG A 27 57.96 -26.55 -19.92
N GLU A 28 56.68 -26.48 -20.30
CA GLU A 28 56.26 -26.24 -21.69
C GLU A 28 56.87 -24.94 -22.26
N GLU A 29 56.90 -23.86 -21.48
CA GLU A 29 57.63 -22.64 -21.77
C GLU A 29 58.85 -22.54 -20.85
N PRO A 30 60.12 -22.66 -21.33
CA PRO A 30 61.31 -22.56 -20.49
C PRO A 30 61.33 -21.24 -19.72
N PHE A 31 61.51 -21.30 -18.41
CA PHE A 31 61.70 -20.14 -17.58
C PHE A 31 63.19 -19.84 -17.39
N SER A 32 63.60 -18.61 -17.67
CA SER A 32 64.98 -18.17 -17.44
C SER A 32 64.98 -16.81 -16.76
N THR A 33 65.82 -16.67 -15.73
CA THR A 33 66.12 -15.43 -15.03
C THR A 33 67.61 -15.36 -14.67
N HIS A 34 68.09 -14.16 -14.38
CA HIS A 34 69.46 -14.02 -13.92
C HIS A 34 69.58 -13.05 -12.73
N TYR A 35 70.60 -13.21 -11.97
CA TYR A 35 71.04 -12.34 -10.87
C TYR A 35 72.40 -11.78 -11.14
N ASP A 36 72.58 -10.46 -10.97
CA ASP A 36 73.78 -9.74 -11.23
C ASP A 36 74.45 -9.28 -9.92
N GLY A 37 75.75 -8.99 -9.97
CA GLY A 37 76.49 -8.41 -8.85
C GLY A 37 76.42 -9.22 -7.57
N ILE A 38 76.44 -10.56 -7.70
CA ILE A 38 76.42 -11.42 -6.53
C ILE A 38 77.66 -11.30 -5.75
N HIS A 39 77.54 -10.88 -4.47
CA HIS A 39 78.69 -10.75 -3.55
C HIS A 39 78.29 -11.43 -2.21
N ILE A 40 79.15 -12.46 -1.85
CA ILE A 40 79.06 -13.13 -0.57
C ILE A 40 80.34 -12.94 0.15
N ALA A 41 80.39 -12.34 1.34
CA ALA A 41 81.51 -12.12 2.18
C ALA A 41 81.30 -12.70 3.58
N VAL A 42 82.21 -13.48 4.07
CA VAL A 42 82.25 -13.97 5.46
C VAL A 42 83.67 -13.68 6.00
N THR A 43 83.72 -13.05 7.19
CA THR A 43 84.95 -12.66 7.81
C THR A 43 85.14 -13.41 9.12
N ASP A 44 86.41 -13.90 9.34
CA ASP A 44 86.88 -14.61 10.54
C ASP A 44 85.97 -15.82 10.93
N LEU A 45 85.40 -16.52 9.94
CA LEU A 45 84.58 -17.73 10.19
C LEU A 45 85.45 -18.76 10.93
N THR A 46 84.99 -19.21 12.09
CA THR A 46 85.74 -20.14 12.95
C THR A 46 84.92 -21.22 13.56
N THR A 47 85.49 -22.42 13.70
CA THR A 47 84.91 -23.55 14.47
C THR A 47 85.41 -23.57 15.93
N ILE A 48 86.27 -22.56 16.36
CA ILE A 48 86.73 -22.40 17.74
C ILE A 48 85.74 -21.53 18.47
N GLN A 49 85.47 -21.76 19.75
CA GLN A 49 84.62 -20.93 20.57
C GLN A 49 84.84 -19.43 20.41
N GLY A 50 83.79 -18.67 20.19
CA GLY A 50 83.88 -17.23 19.96
C GLY A 50 82.58 -16.66 19.67
N GLU A 51 82.47 -15.35 19.66
CA GLU A 51 81.26 -14.62 19.26
C GLU A 51 80.91 -14.87 17.79
N GLY A 52 79.70 -14.61 17.37
CA GLY A 52 79.22 -14.71 15.98
C GLY A 52 80.07 -13.83 15.03
N LYS A 53 80.34 -14.38 13.87
CA LYS A 53 81.26 -13.71 12.84
C LYS A 53 80.43 -13.12 11.74
N PRO A 54 80.76 -11.91 11.28
CA PRO A 54 79.95 -11.19 10.33
C PRO A 54 79.93 -11.84 8.95
N TYR A 55 78.82 -11.82 8.28
CA TYR A 55 78.63 -12.13 6.87
C TYR A 55 77.70 -11.11 6.18
N SER A 56 77.86 -10.98 4.88
CA SER A 56 76.94 -10.24 4.01
C SER A 56 76.76 -11.00 2.69
N ILE A 57 75.55 -10.93 2.19
CA ILE A 57 75.14 -11.46 0.89
C ILE A 57 74.40 -10.37 0.14
N GLU A 58 74.88 -10.05 -1.05
CA GLU A 58 74.23 -9.05 -1.92
C GLU A 58 73.97 -9.69 -3.29
N ALA A 59 72.82 -9.36 -3.90
CA ALA A 59 72.52 -9.73 -5.27
C ALA A 59 71.44 -8.79 -5.84
N VAL A 60 71.45 -8.58 -7.16
CA VAL A 60 70.43 -7.80 -7.85
C VAL A 60 69.76 -8.69 -8.88
N ALA A 61 68.42 -8.74 -8.85
CA ALA A 61 67.66 -9.49 -9.82
C ALA A 61 67.67 -8.80 -11.19
N GLU A 62 67.47 -9.53 -12.27
CA GLU A 62 67.25 -9.04 -13.65
C GLU A 62 66.24 -7.89 -13.73
N SER A 63 65.20 -7.94 -12.88
CA SER A 63 64.19 -6.95 -12.81
C SER A 63 64.49 -5.70 -11.97
N GLY A 64 65.71 -5.58 -11.42
CA GLY A 64 66.06 -4.45 -10.57
C GLY A 64 65.96 -4.69 -9.07
N GLY A 65 65.27 -5.74 -8.62
CA GLY A 65 65.12 -6.04 -7.19
C GLY A 65 66.47 -6.42 -6.56
N ALA A 66 66.77 -5.88 -5.37
CA ALA A 66 67.99 -6.12 -4.65
C ALA A 66 67.79 -6.99 -3.40
N LEU A 67 68.73 -7.93 -3.20
CA LEU A 67 68.84 -8.71 -1.96
C LEU A 67 69.97 -8.14 -1.16
N HIS A 68 69.73 -7.80 0.10
CA HIS A 68 70.80 -7.51 1.07
C HIS A 68 70.53 -8.35 2.32
N TRP A 69 71.50 -9.26 2.65
CA TRP A 69 71.40 -10.11 3.80
C TRP A 69 72.65 -10.01 4.60
N GLU A 70 72.57 -9.43 5.78
CA GLU A 70 73.70 -9.27 6.66
C GLU A 70 73.42 -9.80 8.06
N GLY A 71 74.52 -10.23 8.74
CA GLY A 71 74.36 -10.75 10.07
C GLY A 71 75.65 -11.31 10.65
N SER A 72 75.52 -12.11 11.65
CA SER A 72 76.53 -12.87 12.31
C SER A 72 76.17 -14.36 12.41
N VAL A 73 77.15 -15.23 12.24
CA VAL A 73 76.93 -16.66 12.43
C VAL A 73 78.03 -17.21 13.38
N SER A 74 77.65 -18.03 14.35
CA SER A 74 78.51 -18.76 15.25
C SER A 74 78.35 -20.24 15.05
N LEU A 75 79.39 -20.90 14.39
CA LEU A 75 79.29 -22.36 14.22
C LEU A 75 79.48 -23.11 15.58
N PRO A 76 80.39 -22.68 16.51
CA PRO A 76 80.49 -23.30 17.82
C PRO A 76 79.30 -23.00 18.75
N GLY A 77 78.72 -21.83 18.62
CA GLY A 77 77.56 -21.43 19.40
C GLY A 77 76.26 -21.89 18.79
N ALA A 78 76.28 -22.46 17.60
CA ALA A 78 75.17 -23.00 16.87
C ALA A 78 74.04 -21.97 16.75
N HIS A 79 74.31 -20.73 16.38
CA HIS A 79 73.28 -19.67 16.17
C HIS A 79 73.69 -18.69 15.02
N SER A 80 72.65 -18.07 14.47
CA SER A 80 72.82 -16.95 13.53
C SER A 80 71.77 -15.87 13.83
N ALA A 81 72.16 -14.62 13.70
CA ALA A 81 71.29 -13.48 13.79
C ALA A 81 71.68 -12.42 12.79
N GLY A 82 70.70 -11.75 12.22
CA GLY A 82 70.98 -10.73 11.20
C GLY A 82 69.72 -10.06 10.68
N THR A 83 69.88 -9.30 9.62
CA THR A 83 68.80 -8.63 8.89
C THR A 83 68.79 -9.12 7.45
N LEU A 84 67.61 -9.48 6.97
CA LEU A 84 67.35 -9.79 5.56
C LEU A 84 66.50 -8.66 4.99
N THR A 85 66.90 -8.13 3.85
CA THR A 85 66.12 -7.15 3.09
C THR A 85 66.09 -7.54 1.61
N ILE A 86 64.88 -7.63 1.06
CA ILE A 86 64.66 -7.73 -0.38
C ILE A 86 63.83 -6.50 -0.76
N SER A 87 64.34 -5.73 -1.72
CA SER A 87 63.69 -4.50 -2.19
C SER A 87 63.30 -4.60 -3.66
N GLU A 88 62.10 -4.10 -3.98
CA GLU A 88 61.62 -3.90 -5.36
C GLU A 88 61.72 -5.14 -6.27
N LEU A 89 61.52 -6.35 -5.71
CA LEU A 89 61.49 -7.58 -6.49
C LEU A 89 60.23 -7.59 -7.39
N SER A 90 60.44 -7.67 -8.72
CA SER A 90 59.32 -7.72 -9.66
C SER A 90 58.49 -8.98 -9.50
N LEU A 91 57.23 -8.81 -9.08
CA LEU A 91 56.27 -9.90 -8.99
C LEU A 91 55.90 -10.49 -10.36
N ARG A 92 56.12 -9.76 -11.45
CA ARG A 92 55.90 -10.28 -12.81
C ARG A 92 56.77 -11.49 -13.11
N ASN A 93 58.01 -11.51 -12.59
CA ASN A 93 58.90 -12.67 -12.74
C ASN A 93 58.39 -13.86 -11.95
N VAL A 94 57.84 -13.63 -10.75
CA VAL A 94 57.21 -14.68 -9.94
C VAL A 94 55.95 -15.22 -10.65
N TRP A 95 55.15 -14.32 -11.23
CA TRP A 95 53.98 -14.70 -12.00
C TRP A 95 54.31 -15.54 -13.24
N ARG A 96 55.37 -15.21 -13.99
CA ARG A 96 55.82 -16.04 -15.11
C ARG A 96 56.10 -17.48 -14.69
N PHE A 97 56.49 -17.69 -13.46
CA PHE A 97 56.68 -19.02 -12.88
C PHE A 97 55.33 -19.68 -12.53
N ALA A 98 54.35 -18.94 -11.99
CA ALA A 98 53.06 -19.45 -11.54
C ALA A 98 51.96 -19.43 -12.65
N LYS A 99 52.21 -18.80 -13.80
CA LYS A 99 51.27 -18.59 -14.91
C LYS A 99 50.38 -19.80 -15.27
N PRO A 100 50.90 -21.05 -15.30
CA PRO A 100 50.07 -22.19 -15.68
C PRO A 100 48.90 -22.51 -14.75
N TRP A 101 48.91 -21.95 -13.54
CA TRP A 101 47.88 -22.20 -12.50
C TRP A 101 47.01 -21.01 -12.20
N LEU A 102 47.23 -19.86 -12.90
CA LEU A 102 46.54 -18.59 -12.61
C LEU A 102 45.68 -18.14 -13.81
N ASN A 103 44.45 -17.74 -13.56
CA ASN A 103 43.53 -17.23 -14.58
C ASN A 103 43.66 -15.74 -14.85
N PHE A 104 44.69 -15.09 -14.28
CA PHE A 104 44.95 -13.66 -14.45
C PHE A 104 46.40 -13.41 -14.89
N GLU A 105 46.60 -12.26 -15.51
CA GLU A 105 47.91 -11.70 -15.79
C GLU A 105 48.31 -10.69 -14.70
N LEU A 106 49.48 -10.84 -14.14
CA LEU A 106 50.10 -9.84 -13.28
C LEU A 106 50.91 -8.86 -14.16
N ALA A 107 50.27 -7.73 -14.49
CA ALA A 107 50.86 -6.73 -15.39
C ALA A 107 51.95 -5.94 -14.72
N SER A 108 51.83 -5.64 -13.44
CA SER A 108 52.88 -4.99 -12.61
C SER A 108 52.77 -5.41 -11.14
N GLY A 109 53.79 -5.12 -10.38
CA GLY A 109 53.87 -5.33 -8.94
C GLY A 109 55.33 -5.46 -8.49
N GLN A 110 55.64 -4.80 -7.39
CA GLN A 110 56.97 -4.82 -6.75
C GLN A 110 56.82 -5.31 -5.32
N LEU A 111 57.58 -6.30 -4.93
CA LEU A 111 57.65 -6.84 -3.58
C LEU A 111 58.87 -6.38 -2.86
N SER A 112 58.72 -5.80 -1.68
CA SER A 112 59.79 -5.55 -0.72
C SER A 112 59.45 -6.32 0.57
N LEU A 113 60.47 -6.94 1.16
CA LEU A 113 60.38 -7.57 2.47
C LEU A 113 61.64 -7.37 3.26
N GLY A 114 61.52 -7.27 4.55
CA GLY A 114 62.65 -7.14 5.44
C GLY A 114 62.31 -7.58 6.85
N GLY A 115 63.38 -7.88 7.63
CA GLY A 115 63.17 -8.24 9.03
C GLY A 115 64.50 -8.70 9.68
N GLN A 116 64.51 -8.66 10.98
CA GLN A 116 65.60 -9.19 11.81
C GLN A 116 65.22 -10.65 12.15
N TYR A 117 66.24 -11.52 12.01
CA TYR A 117 66.05 -12.92 12.38
C TYR A 117 67.04 -13.35 13.44
N ARG A 118 66.69 -14.33 14.23
CA ARG A 118 67.57 -15.08 15.16
C ARG A 118 67.19 -16.54 15.05
N ILE A 119 68.20 -17.38 14.75
CA ILE A 119 68.04 -18.81 14.61
C ILE A 119 69.10 -19.47 15.52
N SER A 120 68.68 -20.49 16.27
CA SER A 120 69.57 -21.33 17.08
C SER A 120 69.29 -22.79 16.79
N TRP A 121 70.36 -23.61 16.77
CA TRP A 121 70.32 -25.07 16.59
C TRP A 121 71.19 -25.84 17.60
N ALA A 122 71.51 -25.18 18.76
CA ALA A 122 72.35 -25.73 19.80
C ALA A 122 71.70 -26.85 20.60
N GLU A 123 70.45 -26.67 21.07
CA GLU A 123 69.69 -27.60 21.89
C GLU A 123 68.37 -28.01 21.20
N GLY A 124 68.27 -27.81 19.92
CA GLY A 124 67.11 -28.00 19.07
C GLY A 124 66.98 -26.81 18.11
N PHE A 125 66.14 -26.91 17.13
CA PHE A 125 65.92 -25.81 16.18
C PHE A 125 64.88 -24.78 16.77
N SER A 126 65.39 -23.58 17.03
CA SER A 126 64.66 -22.41 17.53
C SER A 126 64.85 -21.24 16.56
N TYR A 127 63.80 -20.51 16.32
CA TYR A 127 63.85 -19.31 15.45
C TYR A 127 62.93 -18.23 15.94
N GLN A 128 63.37 -16.98 15.74
CA GLN A 128 62.61 -15.76 15.98
C GLN A 128 62.78 -14.83 14.77
N LEU A 129 61.68 -14.25 14.34
CA LEU A 129 61.65 -13.14 13.37
C LEU A 129 61.10 -11.93 14.12
N SER A 130 61.72 -10.79 13.97
CA SER A 130 61.28 -9.56 14.62
C SER A 130 61.34 -8.36 13.67
N GLU A 131 60.46 -7.39 13.91
CA GLU A 131 60.36 -6.17 13.12
C GLU A 131 60.26 -6.46 11.62
N ALA A 132 59.66 -7.60 11.23
CA ALA A 132 59.56 -7.93 9.83
C ALA A 132 58.40 -7.16 9.18
N ALA A 133 58.60 -6.84 7.91
CA ALA A 133 57.60 -6.16 7.09
C ALA A 133 57.57 -6.77 5.68
N VAL A 134 56.41 -6.74 5.10
CA VAL A 134 56.17 -7.11 3.69
C VAL A 134 55.42 -5.97 3.04
N GLU A 135 55.89 -5.51 1.88
CA GLU A 135 55.27 -4.43 1.12
C GLU A 135 55.13 -4.84 -0.35
N VAL A 136 53.96 -4.63 -0.90
CA VAL A 136 53.69 -4.84 -2.32
C VAL A 136 53.23 -3.49 -2.90
N ASN A 137 53.92 -2.96 -3.86
CA ASN A 137 53.61 -1.69 -4.52
C ASN A 137 53.23 -1.89 -5.98
N ASP A 138 52.37 -1.01 -6.49
CA ASP A 138 51.96 -0.92 -7.90
C ASP A 138 51.44 -2.25 -8.46
N LEU A 139 50.64 -2.98 -7.67
CA LEU A 139 50.04 -4.24 -8.09
C LEU A 139 48.95 -3.98 -9.13
N ASP A 140 49.00 -4.70 -10.26
CA ASP A 140 47.96 -4.64 -11.31
C ASP A 140 47.68 -6.06 -11.84
N LEU A 141 46.46 -6.55 -11.53
CA LEU A 141 45.97 -7.86 -11.94
C LEU A 141 44.90 -7.66 -13.02
N ARG A 142 45.02 -8.33 -14.15
CA ARG A 142 44.12 -8.26 -15.29
C ARG A 142 43.72 -9.67 -15.76
N PRO A 143 42.55 -9.84 -16.38
CA PRO A 143 42.24 -11.12 -17.02
C PRO A 143 43.22 -11.51 -18.09
N LEU A 144 43.41 -12.80 -18.30
CA LEU A 144 44.16 -13.27 -19.45
C LEU A 144 43.56 -12.79 -20.76
N ALA A 145 44.37 -12.45 -21.75
CA ALA A 145 43.90 -11.91 -23.04
C ALA A 145 42.93 -12.82 -23.80
N ALA A 146 42.90 -14.10 -23.50
CA ALA A 146 41.97 -15.09 -24.06
C ALA A 146 40.66 -15.25 -23.23
N SER A 147 40.60 -14.60 -22.08
CA SER A 147 39.41 -14.68 -21.18
C SER A 147 38.26 -13.82 -21.68
N GLN A 148 37.02 -14.22 -21.35
CA GLN A 148 35.81 -13.44 -21.56
C GLN A 148 35.53 -12.42 -20.43
N LEU A 149 36.37 -12.32 -19.44
CA LEU A 149 36.28 -11.45 -18.26
C LEU A 149 36.69 -9.99 -18.61
N THR A 150 36.01 -9.39 -19.61
CA THR A 150 36.18 -7.98 -19.90
C THR A 150 35.71 -7.11 -18.71
N ASP A 151 36.33 -5.93 -18.55
CA ASP A 151 36.00 -4.96 -17.49
C ASP A 151 36.21 -5.49 -16.06
N THR A 152 37.12 -6.47 -15.90
CA THR A 152 37.50 -7.01 -14.59
C THR A 152 38.96 -6.70 -14.33
N SER A 153 39.32 -6.10 -13.21
CA SER A 153 40.69 -5.83 -12.80
C SER A 153 40.80 -5.58 -11.31
N VAL A 154 41.95 -5.83 -10.76
CA VAL A 154 42.33 -5.45 -9.40
C VAL A 154 43.66 -4.73 -9.44
N SER A 155 43.65 -3.48 -9.03
CA SER A 155 44.91 -2.72 -8.87
C SER A 155 45.01 -2.21 -7.44
N LEU A 156 46.25 -2.05 -6.97
CA LEU A 156 46.55 -1.66 -5.61
C LEU A 156 47.82 -0.84 -5.61
N ASN A 157 47.77 0.37 -5.09
CA ASN A 157 48.96 1.22 -5.02
C ASN A 157 49.93 0.68 -3.99
N SER A 158 49.49 0.33 -2.80
CA SER A 158 50.33 -0.18 -1.73
C SER A 158 49.56 -1.19 -0.85
N PHE A 159 50.22 -2.32 -0.58
CA PHE A 159 49.82 -3.28 0.44
C PHE A 159 51.01 -3.52 1.37
N ALA A 160 50.83 -3.27 2.66
CA ALA A 160 51.90 -3.42 3.65
C ALA A 160 51.42 -4.28 4.83
N ILE A 161 52.28 -5.17 5.28
CA ILE A 161 52.20 -5.86 6.56
C ILE A 161 53.40 -5.43 7.37
N ALA A 162 53.24 -4.78 8.50
CA ALA A 162 54.29 -4.21 9.31
C ALA A 162 54.29 -4.75 10.76
N GLY A 163 55.48 -4.77 11.35
CA GLY A 163 55.64 -5.26 12.73
C GLY A 163 55.29 -6.73 12.88
N ILE A 164 55.78 -7.55 11.97
CA ILE A 164 55.64 -9.01 12.04
C ILE A 164 56.69 -9.55 13.00
N ASP A 165 56.22 -10.13 14.10
CA ASP A 165 57.07 -10.87 15.04
C ASP A 165 56.66 -12.33 15.08
N VAL A 166 57.58 -13.25 14.93
CA VAL A 166 57.33 -14.70 14.97
C VAL A 166 58.22 -15.33 16.03
N ASP A 167 57.67 -15.99 16.99
CA ASP A 167 58.38 -16.80 18.00
C ASP A 167 58.05 -18.28 17.79
N GLY A 168 59.02 -19.00 17.18
CA GLY A 168 58.88 -20.41 16.86
C GLY A 168 58.81 -21.30 18.11
N ASP A 169 59.44 -20.88 19.22
CA ASP A 169 59.45 -21.66 20.46
C ASP A 169 58.10 -21.57 21.19
N ARG A 170 57.46 -20.40 21.10
CA ARG A 170 56.09 -20.15 21.66
C ARG A 170 54.99 -20.46 20.70
N GLN A 171 55.35 -20.76 19.45
CA GLN A 171 54.33 -20.91 18.37
C GLN A 171 53.35 -19.74 18.28
N HIS A 172 53.90 -18.54 18.28
CA HIS A 172 53.16 -17.26 18.28
C HIS A 172 53.60 -16.34 17.16
N ILE A 173 52.60 -15.70 16.50
CA ILE A 173 52.80 -14.68 15.48
C ILE A 173 52.06 -13.43 15.92
N SER A 174 52.75 -12.28 15.95
CA SER A 174 52.06 -10.99 16.10
C SER A 174 52.32 -10.10 14.88
N VAL A 175 51.28 -9.37 14.48
CA VAL A 175 51.30 -8.39 13.39
C VAL A 175 50.72 -7.09 13.90
N SER A 176 51.49 -6.02 13.81
CA SER A 176 51.07 -4.70 14.28
C SER A 176 50.04 -4.07 13.34
N GLU A 177 50.26 -4.20 12.02
CA GLU A 177 49.41 -3.53 11.03
C GLU A 177 49.40 -4.30 9.70
N VAL A 178 48.22 -4.34 9.12
CA VAL A 178 48.00 -4.70 7.71
C VAL A 178 47.28 -3.54 7.03
N LEU A 179 47.89 -2.92 6.04
CA LEU A 179 47.33 -1.77 5.31
C LEU A 179 47.25 -2.08 3.82
N ALA A 180 46.07 -1.88 3.25
CA ALA A 180 45.85 -1.78 1.82
C ALA A 180 45.45 -0.35 1.47
N ASP A 181 46.19 0.36 0.66
CA ASP A 181 45.89 1.73 0.27
C ASP A 181 45.66 1.85 -1.24
N SER A 182 44.61 2.62 -1.57
CA SER A 182 44.28 2.95 -2.95
C SER A 182 44.03 1.71 -3.83
N ALA A 183 43.31 0.72 -3.29
CA ALA A 183 42.85 -0.41 -4.07
C ALA A 183 41.69 0.01 -5.00
N VAL A 184 41.79 -0.37 -6.28
CA VAL A 184 40.72 -0.19 -7.26
C VAL A 184 40.32 -1.57 -7.78
N ILE A 185 39.06 -1.94 -7.53
CA ILE A 185 38.50 -3.19 -7.95
C ILE A 185 37.46 -2.91 -9.03
N ALA A 186 37.60 -3.48 -10.21
CA ALA A 186 36.60 -3.44 -11.27
C ALA A 186 36.05 -4.84 -11.53
N GLY A 187 34.77 -4.95 -11.75
CA GLY A 187 34.11 -6.23 -12.01
C GLY A 187 32.64 -6.11 -12.34
N TRP A 188 32.02 -7.27 -12.50
CA TRP A 188 30.58 -7.34 -12.80
C TRP A 188 29.94 -8.59 -12.19
N SER A 189 28.61 -8.53 -12.05
CA SER A 189 27.75 -9.68 -11.71
C SER A 189 26.59 -9.76 -12.70
N GLU A 190 26.30 -11.00 -13.18
CA GLU A 190 25.18 -11.28 -14.07
C GLU A 190 24.62 -12.68 -13.73
N GLY A 191 23.40 -12.73 -13.20
CA GLY A 191 22.85 -13.95 -12.64
C GLY A 191 23.73 -14.48 -11.48
N GLU A 192 24.12 -15.76 -11.54
CA GLU A 192 24.99 -16.38 -10.55
C GLU A 192 26.48 -16.16 -10.83
N GLN A 193 26.84 -15.55 -11.97
CA GLN A 193 28.22 -15.31 -12.35
C GLN A 193 28.75 -14.03 -11.73
N VAL A 194 29.95 -14.13 -11.13
CA VAL A 194 30.69 -13.01 -10.56
C VAL A 194 32.09 -13.02 -11.15
N SER A 195 32.45 -11.97 -11.89
CA SER A 195 33.69 -11.90 -12.65
C SER A 195 34.96 -12.05 -11.81
N LEU A 196 34.96 -11.56 -10.56
CA LEU A 196 36.11 -11.72 -9.66
C LEU A 196 36.30 -13.17 -9.19
N VAL A 197 35.22 -13.92 -8.98
CA VAL A 197 35.30 -15.35 -8.62
C VAL A 197 35.96 -16.12 -9.75
N GLU A 198 35.57 -15.84 -10.98
CA GLU A 198 36.17 -16.47 -12.17
C GLU A 198 37.66 -16.04 -12.38
N LEU A 199 37.99 -14.77 -12.09
CA LEU A 199 39.36 -14.26 -12.18
C LEU A 199 40.33 -14.99 -11.25
N PHE A 200 39.89 -15.30 -10.03
CA PHE A 200 40.67 -15.98 -9.00
C PHE A 200 40.45 -17.48 -8.91
N ALA A 201 39.62 -18.06 -9.81
CA ALA A 201 39.48 -19.49 -9.87
C ALA A 201 40.82 -20.15 -10.19
N VAL A 202 41.18 -21.18 -9.44
CA VAL A 202 42.43 -21.94 -9.65
C VAL A 202 42.05 -23.32 -10.17
N ASP A 203 42.55 -23.66 -11.38
CA ASP A 203 42.45 -25.02 -11.90
C ASP A 203 43.47 -25.93 -11.15
N ALA A 204 43.17 -26.24 -9.91
CA ALA A 204 43.97 -27.22 -9.19
C ALA A 204 43.67 -28.62 -9.78
N PRO A 205 44.71 -29.37 -10.19
CA PRO A 205 44.53 -30.77 -10.56
C PRO A 205 43.88 -31.49 -9.37
N SER A 206 42.76 -32.20 -9.61
CA SER A 206 42.11 -33.04 -8.63
C SER A 206 43.07 -34.17 -8.20
N THR A 207 43.88 -33.91 -7.22
CA THR A 207 44.51 -34.98 -6.46
C THR A 207 43.45 -35.50 -5.51
N ASP A 208 43.03 -36.77 -5.70
CA ASP A 208 42.31 -37.51 -4.69
C ASP A 208 43.00 -37.32 -3.34
N PRO A 209 42.24 -37.00 -2.28
CA PRO A 209 42.83 -36.87 -0.97
C PRO A 209 43.29 -38.28 -0.54
N GLU A 210 44.55 -38.66 -0.91
CA GLU A 210 45.24 -39.75 -0.20
C GLU A 210 45.27 -39.35 1.28
N GLU A 211 44.86 -40.24 2.13
CA GLU A 211 44.80 -40.15 3.58
C GLU A 211 46.08 -39.44 4.10
N ALA A 212 45.91 -38.21 4.58
CA ALA A 212 46.95 -37.55 5.33
C ALA A 212 47.32 -38.43 6.53
N PRO A 213 48.61 -38.76 6.76
CA PRO A 213 48.99 -39.55 7.93
C PRO A 213 48.52 -38.84 9.20
N GLU A 214 47.82 -39.54 10.06
CA GLU A 214 47.48 -39.12 11.41
C GLU A 214 48.72 -38.62 12.11
N THR A 215 48.97 -37.33 12.12
CA THR A 215 50.08 -36.72 12.89
C THR A 215 49.66 -36.71 14.35
N GLU A 216 50.52 -37.36 15.16
CA GLU A 216 50.36 -37.50 16.61
C GLU A 216 49.98 -36.18 17.27
N GLU A 217 48.88 -36.20 18.04
CA GLU A 217 48.45 -35.14 18.94
C GLU A 217 49.49 -34.82 19.99
N SER A 218 50.32 -33.80 19.82
CA SER A 218 51.09 -33.20 20.90
C SER A 218 51.90 -31.95 20.51
N ALA A 219 51.56 -31.21 19.50
CA ALA A 219 52.10 -29.86 19.27
C ALA A 219 51.14 -28.78 19.83
N THR A 220 51.65 -27.87 20.66
CA THR A 220 50.91 -26.70 21.08
C THR A 220 50.42 -25.98 19.82
N PRO A 221 49.12 -25.67 19.66
CA PRO A 221 48.64 -25.04 18.43
C PRO A 221 49.27 -23.62 18.29
N TRP A 222 49.56 -23.21 17.06
CA TRP A 222 49.99 -21.87 16.75
C TRP A 222 48.91 -20.87 17.13
N THR A 223 49.37 -19.76 17.71
CA THR A 223 48.49 -18.59 17.98
C THR A 223 48.96 -17.40 17.11
N ALA A 224 48.00 -16.58 16.70
CA ALA A 224 48.32 -15.36 15.98
C ALA A 224 47.47 -14.18 16.48
N GLU A 225 48.06 -12.99 16.36
CA GLU A 225 47.38 -11.73 16.66
C GLU A 225 47.69 -10.69 15.59
N VAL A 226 46.65 -10.02 15.06
CA VAL A 226 46.76 -8.88 14.17
C VAL A 226 46.07 -7.70 14.86
N ALA A 227 46.89 -6.66 15.21
CA ALA A 227 46.38 -5.54 15.97
C ALA A 227 45.47 -4.62 15.16
N ASP A 228 45.82 -4.36 13.89
CA ASP A 228 45.06 -3.40 13.04
C ASP A 228 45.12 -3.81 11.56
N ILE A 229 43.97 -3.95 10.93
CA ILE A 229 43.81 -4.19 9.50
C ILE A 229 43.04 -3.00 8.91
N ARG A 230 43.61 -2.34 7.92
CA ARG A 230 43.03 -1.16 7.27
C ARG A 230 42.98 -1.30 5.76
N LEU A 231 41.87 -0.87 5.20
CA LEU A 231 41.69 -0.56 3.78
C LEU A 231 41.41 0.95 3.68
N GLU A 232 42.22 1.68 2.95
CA GLU A 232 42.10 3.13 2.86
C GLU A 232 42.05 3.60 1.40
N ASN A 233 41.43 4.74 1.14
CA ASN A 233 41.39 5.43 -0.15
C ASN A 233 40.99 4.54 -1.35
N SER A 234 40.25 3.48 -1.11
CA SER A 234 39.95 2.45 -2.11
C SER A 234 38.71 2.77 -2.92
N ALA A 235 38.52 2.09 -4.04
CA ALA A 235 37.39 2.26 -4.89
C ALA A 235 36.92 0.93 -5.51
N ILE A 236 35.60 0.82 -5.75
CA ILE A 236 35.04 -0.30 -6.50
C ILE A 236 34.26 0.27 -7.69
N GLN A 237 34.50 -0.28 -8.87
CA GLN A 237 33.73 -0.03 -10.09
C GLN A 237 33.02 -1.33 -10.46
N TRP A 238 31.69 -1.34 -10.32
CA TRP A 238 30.93 -2.55 -10.48
C TRP A 238 29.85 -2.41 -11.53
N ARG A 239 29.65 -3.41 -12.37
CA ARG A 239 28.51 -3.49 -13.27
C ARG A 239 27.54 -4.57 -12.75
N SER A 240 26.32 -4.16 -12.45
CA SER A 240 25.28 -5.04 -11.92
C SER A 240 24.06 -5.02 -12.82
N ALA A 241 23.50 -6.19 -13.12
CA ALA A 241 22.22 -6.31 -13.78
C ALA A 241 21.02 -5.94 -12.86
N TYR A 242 21.27 -5.85 -11.56
CA TYR A 242 20.26 -5.58 -10.53
C TYR A 242 20.11 -4.10 -10.19
N THR A 243 20.72 -3.20 -10.95
CA THR A 243 20.65 -1.76 -10.72
C THR A 243 20.43 -0.97 -12.01
N ALA A 244 19.80 0.19 -11.92
CA ALA A 244 19.62 1.15 -13.00
C ALA A 244 20.11 2.54 -12.55
N PRO A 245 21.23 3.09 -13.10
CA PRO A 245 22.07 2.50 -14.13
C PRO A 245 22.84 1.26 -13.62
N PRO A 246 23.29 0.38 -14.55
CA PRO A 246 24.00 -0.83 -14.17
C PRO A 246 25.40 -0.58 -13.60
N GLN A 247 25.99 0.60 -13.85
CA GLN A 247 27.30 1.00 -13.33
C GLN A 247 27.18 1.56 -11.92
N LEU A 248 27.86 0.93 -10.98
CA LEU A 248 28.01 1.37 -9.61
C LEU A 248 29.45 1.81 -9.36
N THR A 249 29.62 2.90 -8.65
CA THR A 249 30.93 3.39 -8.21
C THR A 249 30.92 3.59 -6.71
N ILE A 250 31.76 2.87 -5.99
CA ILE A 250 32.03 3.09 -4.58
C ILE A 250 33.38 3.81 -4.48
N ASN A 251 33.37 5.06 -4.02
CA ASN A 251 34.58 5.87 -3.89
C ASN A 251 34.30 7.14 -3.04
N PRO A 252 35.05 7.39 -1.92
CA PRO A 252 36.04 6.49 -1.34
C PRO A 252 35.41 5.28 -0.61
N LEU A 253 36.19 4.23 -0.46
CA LEU A 253 35.95 3.08 0.39
C LEU A 253 37.06 2.99 1.44
N SER A 254 36.69 2.87 2.72
CA SER A 254 37.61 2.57 3.80
C SER A 254 36.98 1.53 4.75
N ALA A 255 37.84 0.60 5.22
CA ALA A 255 37.45 -0.42 6.19
C ALA A 255 38.56 -0.59 7.23
N ARG A 256 38.19 -0.93 8.46
CA ARG A 256 39.10 -1.22 9.55
C ARG A 256 38.60 -2.35 10.41
N ALA A 257 39.50 -3.27 10.77
CA ALA A 257 39.27 -4.32 11.73
C ALA A 257 40.45 -4.39 12.71
N GLN A 258 40.17 -4.56 14.00
CA GLN A 258 41.15 -4.54 15.05
C GLN A 258 41.12 -5.77 15.94
N SER A 259 42.29 -6.08 16.56
CA SER A 259 42.42 -7.12 17.58
C SER A 259 41.93 -8.50 17.12
N ILE A 260 42.33 -8.90 15.90
CA ILE A 260 41.97 -10.23 15.35
C ILE A 260 42.99 -11.23 15.86
N THR A 261 42.48 -12.31 16.48
CA THR A 261 43.33 -13.38 17.03
C THR A 261 43.06 -14.70 16.32
N TRP A 262 44.03 -15.59 16.37
CA TRP A 262 43.87 -16.99 15.99
C TRP A 262 44.36 -17.93 17.11
N PRO A 263 43.56 -18.85 17.62
CA PRO A 263 42.14 -19.06 17.30
C PRO A 263 41.31 -17.81 17.54
N LEU A 264 40.24 -17.67 16.78
CA LEU A 264 39.34 -16.51 16.86
C LEU A 264 38.73 -16.42 18.26
N ALA A 265 39.03 -15.35 19.00
CA ALA A 265 38.55 -15.13 20.37
C ALA A 265 38.41 -13.63 20.67
N GLY A 266 37.41 -13.29 21.48
CA GLY A 266 37.11 -11.91 21.84
C GLY A 266 36.40 -11.12 20.74
N ASP A 267 36.13 -9.85 21.04
CA ASP A 267 35.45 -8.96 20.15
C ASP A 267 36.45 -8.17 19.30
N SER A 268 36.23 -8.15 18.01
CA SER A 268 37.01 -7.40 17.03
C SER A 268 36.23 -6.13 16.65
N PRO A 269 36.72 -4.92 16.97
CA PRO A 269 36.14 -3.68 16.47
C PRO A 269 36.19 -3.61 14.95
N LEU A 270 35.06 -3.24 14.33
CA LEU A 270 34.92 -3.13 12.87
C LEU A 270 34.42 -1.74 12.50
N GLN A 271 34.97 -1.18 11.43
CA GLN A 271 34.51 0.06 10.81
C GLN A 271 34.46 -0.11 9.30
N LEU A 272 33.38 0.39 8.68
CA LEU A 272 33.25 0.44 7.23
C LEU A 272 32.69 1.80 6.85
N LYS A 273 33.28 2.46 5.88
CA LYS A 273 32.78 3.72 5.35
C LYS A 273 32.95 3.76 3.84
N PHE A 274 31.91 4.16 3.13
CA PHE A 274 32.01 4.36 1.68
C PHE A 274 31.01 5.41 1.17
N THR A 275 31.27 5.89 -0.05
CA THR A 275 30.32 6.70 -0.83
C THR A 275 29.99 5.94 -2.11
N LEU A 276 28.68 5.71 -2.35
CA LEU A 276 28.16 5.04 -3.54
C LEU A 276 27.68 6.11 -4.53
N ASN A 277 28.10 6.02 -5.79
CA ASN A 277 27.73 6.88 -6.92
C ASN A 277 27.91 8.40 -6.66
N GLY A 278 28.73 8.77 -5.67
CA GLY A 278 29.05 10.15 -5.34
C GLY A 278 28.11 10.84 -4.33
N ASP A 279 26.94 10.29 -4.08
CA ASP A 279 25.90 10.91 -3.24
C ASP A 279 25.57 10.09 -1.99
N THR A 280 25.42 8.77 -2.13
CA THR A 280 25.01 7.90 -1.02
C THR A 280 26.18 7.62 -0.09
N GLU A 281 26.09 8.05 1.18
CA GLU A 281 27.07 7.73 2.21
C GLU A 281 26.60 6.53 3.06
N PHE A 282 27.52 5.60 3.30
CA PHE A 282 27.35 4.50 4.25
C PHE A 282 28.44 4.49 5.30
N LYS A 283 28.06 4.29 6.56
CA LYS A 283 28.95 4.11 7.69
C LYS A 283 28.48 2.94 8.54
N LEU A 284 29.42 2.13 9.01
CA LEU A 284 29.18 1.07 9.97
C LEU A 284 30.29 1.10 11.02
N ASP A 285 29.91 1.03 12.27
CA ASP A 285 30.80 0.95 13.44
C ASP A 285 30.27 -0.12 14.38
N GLY A 286 31.14 -0.95 14.95
CA GLY A 286 30.70 -1.98 15.89
C GLY A 286 31.82 -2.91 16.31
N ALA A 287 31.44 -4.03 16.91
CA ALA A 287 32.35 -5.08 17.29
C ALA A 287 31.68 -6.46 17.15
N LEU A 288 32.44 -7.42 16.61
CA LEU A 288 32.01 -8.78 16.44
C LEU A 288 32.99 -9.78 17.04
N ALA A 289 32.49 -10.75 17.77
CA ALA A 289 33.22 -11.94 18.15
C ALA A 289 33.31 -12.86 16.92
N LEU A 290 34.41 -12.73 16.14
CA LEU A 290 34.54 -13.42 14.84
C LEU A 290 34.45 -14.96 14.93
N GLY A 291 34.74 -15.53 16.11
CA GLY A 291 34.62 -16.97 16.35
C GLY A 291 33.19 -17.48 16.50
N SER A 292 32.30 -16.66 17.00
CA SER A 292 30.88 -17.02 17.20
C SER A 292 29.93 -16.25 16.27
N GLY A 293 30.40 -15.20 15.62
CA GLY A 293 29.56 -14.31 14.82
C GLY A 293 28.59 -13.45 15.65
N ALA A 294 28.79 -13.39 16.99
CA ALA A 294 27.97 -12.57 17.89
C ALA A 294 28.53 -11.16 18.00
N GLY A 295 27.67 -10.16 18.11
CA GLY A 295 28.08 -8.76 18.32
C GLY A 295 27.02 -7.76 18.00
N GLU A 296 27.41 -6.50 18.06
CA GLU A 296 26.53 -5.37 17.75
C GLU A 296 27.22 -4.39 16.80
N VAL A 297 26.51 -3.98 15.78
CA VAL A 297 26.97 -2.98 14.83
C VAL A 297 25.95 -1.87 14.72
N GLN A 298 26.44 -0.63 14.63
CA GLN A 298 25.64 0.55 14.32
C GLN A 298 25.89 0.95 12.87
N TYR A 299 24.86 1.37 12.16
CA TYR A 299 24.99 1.82 10.77
C TYR A 299 24.27 3.12 10.51
N GLN A 300 24.74 3.84 9.53
CA GLN A 300 24.12 5.03 8.96
C GLN A 300 24.21 4.96 7.44
N LEU A 301 23.07 5.13 6.78
CA LEU A 301 22.94 5.25 5.33
C LEU A 301 22.25 6.58 5.04
N SER A 302 22.80 7.36 4.13
CA SER A 302 22.26 8.67 3.76
C SER A 302 22.14 8.79 2.24
N GLU A 303 21.04 9.41 1.80
CA GLU A 303 20.80 9.78 0.39
C GLU A 303 20.80 8.59 -0.59
N LEU A 304 20.36 7.39 -0.18
CA LEU A 304 20.27 6.24 -1.09
C LEU A 304 19.11 6.46 -2.09
N SER A 305 19.45 6.51 -3.38
CA SER A 305 18.47 6.68 -4.45
C SER A 305 17.64 5.43 -4.70
N LEU A 306 16.32 5.50 -4.55
CA LEU A 306 15.40 4.38 -4.78
C LEU A 306 15.28 3.95 -6.25
N PRO A 307 15.30 4.85 -7.27
CA PRO A 307 15.29 4.47 -8.67
C PRO A 307 16.40 3.50 -9.08
N LEU A 308 17.52 3.48 -8.32
CA LEU A 308 18.61 2.54 -8.53
C LEU A 308 18.13 1.07 -8.52
N PHE A 309 17.06 0.77 -7.77
CA PHE A 309 16.57 -0.59 -7.56
C PHE A 309 15.38 -0.97 -8.45
N ASN A 310 15.01 -0.16 -9.43
CA ASN A 310 13.94 -0.50 -10.36
C ASN A 310 14.03 -1.92 -10.96
N PRO A 311 15.21 -2.45 -11.35
CA PRO A 311 15.34 -3.82 -11.86
C PRO A 311 14.97 -4.92 -10.83
N ASN A 312 14.93 -4.59 -9.54
CA ASN A 312 14.59 -5.54 -8.47
C ASN A 312 13.10 -5.51 -8.08
N LEU A 313 12.33 -4.58 -8.65
CA LEU A 313 10.89 -4.58 -8.41
C LEU A 313 10.28 -5.89 -8.93
N PRO A 314 9.32 -6.48 -8.20
CA PRO A 314 8.63 -7.66 -8.69
C PRO A 314 8.09 -7.45 -10.10
N SER A 315 8.29 -8.41 -11.00
CA SER A 315 7.79 -8.32 -12.39
C SER A 315 6.27 -8.17 -12.48
N ALA A 316 5.57 -8.53 -11.41
CA ALA A 316 4.13 -8.36 -11.26
C ALA A 316 3.74 -6.93 -10.86
N LEU A 317 4.67 -6.12 -10.38
CA LEU A 317 4.45 -4.71 -10.04
C LEU A 317 4.72 -3.85 -11.28
N LYS A 318 3.66 -3.35 -11.89
CA LYS A 318 3.74 -2.46 -13.07
C LYS A 318 3.96 -1.00 -12.67
N ALA A 319 4.97 -0.76 -11.87
CA ALA A 319 5.33 0.57 -11.39
C ALA A 319 6.84 0.79 -11.50
N SER A 320 7.22 2.02 -11.78
CA SER A 320 8.60 2.48 -11.79
C SER A 320 8.81 3.56 -10.74
N LEU A 321 9.87 3.44 -9.96
CA LEU A 321 10.32 4.47 -9.04
C LEU A 321 11.03 5.54 -9.86
N THR A 322 10.53 6.77 -9.84
CA THR A 322 11.09 7.89 -10.61
C THR A 322 11.94 8.82 -9.76
N ASP A 323 11.65 8.89 -8.45
CA ASP A 323 12.43 9.61 -7.45
C ASP A 323 12.26 8.93 -6.09
N GLY A 324 13.08 9.36 -5.13
CA GLY A 324 13.04 8.90 -3.75
C GLY A 324 14.43 8.70 -3.17
N ARG A 325 14.62 9.18 -1.95
CA ARG A 325 15.86 9.07 -1.20
C ARG A 325 15.62 8.41 0.14
N VAL A 326 16.48 7.49 0.50
CA VAL A 326 16.39 6.75 1.77
C VAL A 326 17.51 7.18 2.70
N ASN A 327 17.15 7.55 3.91
CA ASN A 327 18.04 7.79 5.03
C ASN A 327 17.72 6.80 6.14
N LEU A 328 18.71 6.05 6.62
CA LEU A 328 18.56 5.05 7.68
C LEU A 328 19.67 5.23 8.70
N GLN A 329 19.34 5.04 9.97
CA GLN A 329 20.32 4.90 11.04
C GLN A 329 19.82 3.91 12.08
N GLY A 330 20.72 3.11 12.63
CA GLY A 330 20.29 2.12 13.61
C GLY A 330 21.39 1.16 14.01
N GLY A 331 20.96 0.08 14.68
CA GLY A 331 21.83 -0.98 15.14
C GLY A 331 21.30 -2.36 14.79
N VAL A 332 22.22 -3.28 14.64
CA VAL A 332 21.93 -4.70 14.40
C VAL A 332 22.67 -5.53 15.45
N VAL A 333 21.94 -6.36 16.16
CA VAL A 333 22.50 -7.42 17.01
C VAL A 333 22.60 -8.68 16.17
N LEU A 334 23.81 -9.25 16.13
CA LEU A 334 24.13 -10.45 15.36
C LEU A 334 24.40 -11.63 16.31
N ASN A 335 24.04 -12.83 15.90
CA ASN A 335 24.46 -14.10 16.48
C ASN A 335 24.69 -15.09 15.34
N GLU A 336 25.79 -15.84 15.37
CA GLU A 336 26.19 -16.75 14.27
C GLU A 336 26.24 -16.05 12.90
N PHE A 337 26.64 -14.76 12.87
CA PHE A 337 26.63 -13.84 11.71
C PHE A 337 25.22 -13.56 11.12
N LEU A 338 24.16 -13.97 11.80
CA LEU A 338 22.80 -13.68 11.39
C LEU A 338 22.20 -12.57 12.25
N PRO A 339 21.37 -11.68 11.69
CA PRO A 339 20.69 -10.67 12.47
C PRO A 339 19.64 -11.34 13.39
N VAL A 340 19.66 -10.97 14.67
CA VAL A 340 18.69 -11.37 15.70
C VAL A 340 17.71 -10.24 15.97
N GLU A 341 18.25 -9.05 16.15
CA GLU A 341 17.46 -7.84 16.38
C GLU A 341 18.00 -6.69 15.53
N VAL A 342 17.09 -5.96 14.90
CA VAL A 342 17.36 -4.75 14.14
C VAL A 342 16.57 -3.61 14.74
N VAL A 343 17.22 -2.51 15.08
CA VAL A 343 16.58 -1.27 15.52
C VAL A 343 16.97 -0.17 14.54
N MET A 344 15.99 0.55 13.97
CA MET A 344 16.29 1.61 13.03
C MET A 344 15.30 2.77 13.11
N ASP A 345 15.83 3.97 12.89
CA ASP A 345 15.09 5.13 12.44
C ASP A 345 15.30 5.32 10.95
N GLY A 346 14.33 5.86 10.26
CA GLY A 346 14.49 6.09 8.84
C GLY A 346 13.53 7.11 8.26
N GLU A 347 13.86 7.53 7.05
CA GLU A 347 13.08 8.45 6.24
C GLU A 347 13.18 8.07 4.77
N ILE A 348 12.05 8.13 4.08
CA ILE A 348 12.00 8.17 2.63
C ILE A 348 11.50 9.55 2.23
N SER A 349 12.34 10.36 1.60
CA SER A 349 12.02 11.70 1.12
C SER A 349 11.88 11.77 -0.38
N ASP A 350 11.16 12.78 -0.87
CA ASP A 350 10.99 13.10 -2.28
C ASP A 350 10.54 11.91 -3.15
N PHE A 351 9.71 11.02 -2.58
CA PHE A 351 9.30 9.80 -3.28
C PHE A 351 8.33 10.08 -4.42
N SER A 352 8.55 9.43 -5.54
CA SER A 352 7.65 9.44 -6.69
C SER A 352 7.67 8.10 -7.42
N ALA A 353 6.47 7.59 -7.74
CA ALA A 353 6.29 6.39 -8.54
C ALA A 353 5.26 6.64 -9.65
N THR A 354 5.49 6.04 -10.81
CA THR A 354 4.62 6.10 -11.99
C THR A 354 4.26 4.70 -12.48
N PHE A 355 3.19 4.59 -13.25
CA PHE A 355 2.92 3.36 -14.00
C PHE A 355 3.98 3.18 -15.09
N GLU A 356 4.53 1.98 -15.22
CA GLU A 356 5.61 1.67 -16.17
C GLU A 356 5.19 1.89 -17.64
N GLU A 357 3.94 1.51 -18.01
CA GLU A 357 3.46 1.57 -19.39
C GLU A 357 3.02 2.99 -19.83
N THR A 358 2.53 3.80 -18.91
CA THR A 358 1.87 5.09 -19.24
C THR A 358 2.60 6.30 -18.70
N GLU A 359 3.61 6.11 -17.86
CA GLU A 359 4.30 7.18 -17.10
C GLU A 359 3.33 8.06 -16.27
N GLU A 360 2.09 7.59 -16.07
CA GLU A 360 1.09 8.27 -15.25
C GLU A 360 1.50 8.23 -13.78
N ALA A 361 1.41 9.35 -13.08
CA ALA A 361 1.72 9.41 -11.66
C ALA A 361 0.81 8.48 -10.85
N LEU A 362 1.40 7.57 -10.10
CA LEU A 362 0.71 6.64 -9.21
C LEU A 362 0.59 7.24 -7.81
N THR A 363 1.72 7.62 -7.24
CA THR A 363 1.78 8.21 -5.89
C THR A 363 3.07 9.00 -5.70
N ARG A 364 3.01 9.97 -4.80
CA ARG A 364 4.18 10.72 -4.34
C ARG A 364 4.01 11.16 -2.89
N TRP A 365 5.11 11.44 -2.21
CA TRP A 365 5.11 12.11 -0.91
C TRP A 365 6.41 12.91 -0.72
N ASP A 366 6.33 13.91 0.15
CA ASP A 366 7.49 14.69 0.56
C ASP A 366 8.36 13.90 1.54
N SER A 367 7.76 13.37 2.60
CA SER A 367 8.48 12.50 3.51
C SER A 367 7.59 11.47 4.22
N VAL A 368 8.14 10.26 4.36
CA VAL A 368 7.66 9.21 5.26
C VAL A 368 8.78 8.87 6.23
N ARG A 369 8.58 9.16 7.52
CA ARG A 369 9.55 8.94 8.59
C ARG A 369 9.05 7.92 9.57
N TRP A 370 9.94 7.08 10.05
CA TRP A 370 9.66 6.17 11.14
C TRP A 370 10.72 6.28 12.24
N GLN A 371 10.27 6.09 13.46
CA GLN A 371 11.13 6.14 14.63
C GLN A 371 11.06 4.81 15.40
N GLN A 372 12.23 4.33 15.82
CA GLN A 372 12.38 3.10 16.58
C GLN A 372 11.63 1.89 15.99
N LEU A 373 11.85 1.62 14.69
CA LEU A 373 11.45 0.35 14.14
C LEU A 373 12.35 -0.75 14.72
N LYS A 374 11.76 -1.63 15.53
CA LYS A 374 12.42 -2.78 16.14
C LYS A 374 11.90 -4.07 15.50
N VAL A 375 12.79 -4.82 14.88
CA VAL A 375 12.48 -6.13 14.33
C VAL A 375 13.29 -7.16 15.08
N ASN A 376 12.63 -8.07 15.79
CA ASN A 376 13.26 -9.20 16.42
C ASN A 376 12.91 -10.47 15.65
N LEU A 377 13.92 -11.05 15.01
CA LEU A 377 13.74 -12.19 14.10
C LEU A 377 13.52 -13.52 14.85
N GLU A 378 14.09 -13.67 16.04
CA GLU A 378 13.88 -14.87 16.85
C GLU A 378 12.48 -14.93 17.47
N LYS A 379 11.95 -13.75 17.89
CA LYS A 379 10.62 -13.63 18.50
C LYS A 379 9.53 -13.37 17.49
N GLN A 380 9.90 -13.14 16.24
CA GLN A 380 8.97 -12.76 15.16
C GLN A 380 8.09 -11.55 15.53
N THR A 381 8.72 -10.49 16.07
CA THR A 381 8.01 -9.26 16.46
C THR A 381 8.51 -8.06 15.67
N VAL A 382 7.57 -7.23 15.26
CA VAL A 382 7.82 -5.90 14.68
C VAL A 382 7.15 -4.85 15.56
N TYR A 383 7.93 -3.94 16.07
CA TYR A 383 7.46 -2.79 16.83
C TYR A 383 7.94 -1.51 16.14
N LEU A 384 7.03 -0.61 15.83
CA LEU A 384 7.33 0.69 15.24
C LEU A 384 6.72 1.77 16.13
N GLU A 385 7.53 2.52 16.86
CA GLU A 385 7.05 3.51 17.82
C GLU A 385 6.17 4.58 17.16
N GLN A 386 6.63 5.16 16.04
CA GLN A 386 5.90 6.22 15.36
C GLN A 386 6.16 6.18 13.83
N LEU A 387 5.11 6.42 13.06
CA LEU A 387 5.15 6.63 11.62
C LEU A 387 4.58 8.02 11.29
N LEU A 388 5.34 8.84 10.59
CA LEU A 388 4.96 10.18 10.16
C LEU A 388 4.87 10.22 8.63
N ILE A 389 3.73 10.56 8.08
CA ILE A 389 3.47 10.67 6.65
C ILE A 389 3.15 12.12 6.35
N HIS A 390 3.95 12.75 5.49
CA HIS A 390 3.79 14.15 5.12
C HIS A 390 3.69 14.33 3.59
N ASP A 391 2.72 15.16 3.19
CA ASP A 391 2.41 15.48 1.78
C ASP A 391 2.27 14.22 0.90
N TYR A 392 1.57 13.19 1.42
CA TYR A 392 1.22 12.03 0.60
C TYR A 392 0.16 12.42 -0.43
N GLN A 393 0.40 12.11 -1.69
CA GLN A 393 -0.52 12.35 -2.79
C GLN A 393 -0.73 11.05 -3.56
N GLY A 394 -1.92 10.47 -3.39
CA GLY A 394 -2.37 9.30 -4.12
C GLY A 394 -3.30 9.67 -5.25
N ARG A 395 -3.25 8.94 -6.36
CA ARG A 395 -4.17 9.07 -7.48
C ARG A 395 -4.97 7.80 -7.67
N LEU A 396 -6.29 7.94 -7.64
CA LEU A 396 -7.23 6.88 -8.01
C LEU A 396 -7.94 7.27 -9.30
N HIS A 397 -7.65 6.55 -10.38
CA HIS A 397 -8.14 6.85 -11.72
C HIS A 397 -8.91 5.66 -12.30
N ILE A 398 -10.19 5.87 -12.62
CA ILE A 398 -11.03 4.95 -13.39
C ILE A 398 -10.96 5.38 -14.84
N ARG A 399 -10.41 4.54 -15.72
CA ARG A 399 -10.26 4.83 -17.15
C ARG A 399 -11.58 4.67 -17.91
N GLU A 400 -11.60 5.08 -19.18
CA GLU A 400 -12.78 4.97 -20.07
C GLU A 400 -13.34 3.55 -20.17
N ASP A 401 -12.49 2.52 -20.09
CA ASP A 401 -12.87 1.11 -20.13
C ASP A 401 -13.40 0.57 -18.79
N GLY A 402 -13.42 1.41 -17.75
CA GLY A 402 -13.83 1.06 -16.40
C GLY A 402 -12.74 0.41 -15.56
N SER A 403 -11.52 0.24 -16.08
CA SER A 403 -10.39 -0.27 -15.32
C SER A 403 -9.89 0.77 -14.33
N VAL A 404 -9.51 0.32 -13.11
CA VAL A 404 -8.98 1.18 -12.06
C VAL A 404 -7.47 1.10 -12.08
N ASN A 405 -6.77 2.26 -12.09
CA ASN A 405 -5.32 2.27 -12.08
C ASN A 405 -4.72 1.46 -10.91
N ALA A 406 -5.24 1.62 -9.71
CA ALA A 406 -4.76 0.94 -8.52
C ALA A 406 -4.91 -0.60 -8.59
N SER A 407 -5.97 -1.12 -9.24
CA SER A 407 -6.15 -2.57 -9.38
C SER A 407 -5.18 -3.20 -10.39
N ASN A 408 -4.62 -2.39 -11.30
CA ASN A 408 -3.68 -2.86 -12.32
C ASN A 408 -2.20 -2.77 -11.85
N VAL A 409 -1.92 -2.26 -10.65
CA VAL A 409 -0.57 -2.20 -10.09
C VAL A 409 -0.03 -3.59 -9.80
N TRP A 410 -0.91 -4.52 -9.39
CA TRP A 410 -0.58 -5.90 -9.09
C TRP A 410 -1.22 -6.85 -10.11
N GLN A 411 -0.43 -7.72 -10.73
CA GLN A 411 -0.97 -8.84 -11.51
C GLN A 411 -1.51 -9.92 -10.56
N GLU A 412 -2.56 -10.64 -10.99
CA GLU A 412 -3.23 -11.68 -10.18
C GLU A 412 -2.30 -12.82 -9.71
N GLU A 413 -1.14 -13.02 -10.37
CA GLU A 413 -0.15 -14.05 -10.01
C GLU A 413 0.63 -13.77 -8.71
N VAL A 414 0.53 -12.56 -8.13
CA VAL A 414 1.27 -12.20 -6.92
C VAL A 414 0.73 -12.91 -5.68
N GLY A 415 -0.56 -13.19 -5.62
CA GLY A 415 -1.17 -13.91 -4.51
C GLY A 415 -0.61 -15.32 -4.34
N GLU A 416 -0.35 -16.03 -5.43
CA GLU A 416 0.22 -17.37 -5.42
C GLU A 416 1.71 -17.36 -5.06
N ARG A 417 2.52 -16.44 -5.63
CA ARG A 417 3.96 -16.32 -5.32
C ARG A 417 4.25 -15.77 -3.93
N ALA A 418 3.46 -14.84 -3.44
CA ALA A 418 3.58 -14.38 -2.05
C ALA A 418 3.28 -15.53 -1.07
N GLY A 419 2.33 -16.40 -1.42
CA GLY A 419 2.05 -17.63 -0.68
C GLY A 419 3.20 -18.66 -0.76
N GLU A 420 3.89 -18.79 -1.90
CA GLU A 420 5.06 -19.66 -2.07
C GLU A 420 6.27 -19.13 -1.28
N ILE A 421 6.57 -17.84 -1.33
CA ILE A 421 7.64 -17.21 -0.54
C ILE A 421 7.35 -17.31 0.97
N ALA A 422 6.08 -17.16 1.37
CA ALA A 422 5.68 -17.34 2.76
C ALA A 422 5.76 -18.82 3.22
N GLN A 423 5.63 -19.78 2.29
CA GLN A 423 5.81 -21.21 2.59
C GLN A 423 7.29 -21.62 2.62
N ASP A 424 8.15 -20.99 1.82
CA ASP A 424 9.60 -21.24 1.84
C ASP A 424 10.30 -20.64 3.06
N LEU A 425 9.72 -19.57 3.63
CA LEU A 425 10.09 -19.08 4.94
C LEU A 425 9.24 -19.85 5.97
N ASP A 426 9.79 -20.89 6.55
CA ASP A 426 9.14 -21.79 7.54
C ASP A 426 8.80 -21.02 8.85
N PHE A 427 7.89 -20.05 8.75
CA PHE A 427 7.38 -19.28 9.89
C PHE A 427 6.34 -20.13 10.63
N ASN A 428 6.77 -20.87 11.60
CA ASN A 428 5.92 -21.75 12.43
C ASN A 428 4.95 -20.96 13.34
N GLU A 429 5.15 -19.66 13.52
CA GLU A 429 4.27 -18.78 14.30
C GLU A 429 4.03 -17.45 13.55
N PRO A 430 2.82 -16.86 13.67
CA PRO A 430 2.53 -15.58 13.03
C PRO A 430 3.32 -14.42 13.66
N TRP A 431 3.82 -13.51 12.84
CA TRP A 431 4.47 -12.29 13.29
C TRP A 431 3.54 -11.40 14.09
N THR A 432 4.04 -10.87 15.21
CA THR A 432 3.35 -9.85 15.97
C THR A 432 3.81 -8.46 15.51
N VAL A 433 2.85 -7.61 15.14
CA VAL A 433 3.11 -6.25 14.67
C VAL A 433 2.41 -5.26 15.58
N ASP A 434 3.16 -4.28 16.10
CA ASP A 434 2.64 -3.19 16.91
C ASP A 434 3.13 -1.85 16.37
N VAL A 435 2.19 -0.94 16.04
CA VAL A 435 2.44 0.43 15.62
C VAL A 435 1.54 1.37 16.45
N PRO A 436 2.03 1.87 17.59
CA PRO A 436 1.26 2.73 18.47
C PRO A 436 0.75 4.01 17.84
N GLU A 437 1.54 4.66 16.98
CA GLU A 437 1.24 5.98 16.46
C GLU A 437 1.56 6.12 14.97
N VAL A 438 0.55 6.51 14.20
CA VAL A 438 0.69 6.94 12.80
C VAL A 438 0.07 8.32 12.66
N PHE A 439 0.85 9.28 12.19
CA PHE A 439 0.39 10.65 11.90
C PHE A 439 0.44 10.92 10.41
N ILE A 440 -0.62 11.53 9.91
CA ILE A 440 -0.77 11.95 8.52
C ILE A 440 -0.93 13.47 8.53
N SER A 441 -0.17 14.17 7.68
CA SER A 441 -0.25 15.62 7.54
C SER A 441 -0.18 16.07 6.08
N ASP A 442 -0.93 17.13 5.77
CA ASP A 442 -0.94 17.85 4.50
C ASP A 442 -1.12 16.97 3.25
N SER A 443 -1.77 15.82 3.43
CA SER A 443 -1.90 14.79 2.40
C SER A 443 -3.14 14.99 1.52
N ALA A 444 -3.18 14.34 0.36
CA ALA A 444 -4.29 14.45 -0.58
C ALA A 444 -4.52 13.15 -1.37
N ILE A 445 -5.78 12.97 -1.81
CA ILE A 445 -6.18 11.91 -2.74
C ILE A 445 -6.88 12.57 -3.92
N ASP A 446 -6.36 12.39 -5.13
CA ASP A 446 -6.94 12.84 -6.41
C ASP A 446 -7.74 11.67 -7.02
N PHE A 447 -9.05 11.81 -7.07
CA PHE A 447 -9.95 10.83 -7.66
C PHE A 447 -10.45 11.30 -9.02
N GLN A 448 -10.29 10.49 -10.05
CA GLN A 448 -10.76 10.75 -11.41
C GLN A 448 -11.52 9.54 -11.97
N ASP A 449 -12.68 9.79 -12.61
CA ASP A 449 -13.47 8.77 -13.30
C ASP A 449 -13.78 9.22 -14.72
N GLU A 450 -13.13 8.57 -15.69
CA GLU A 450 -13.31 8.80 -17.13
C GLU A 450 -14.26 7.78 -17.78
N SER A 451 -14.80 6.82 -17.03
CA SER A 451 -15.79 5.84 -17.53
C SER A 451 -17.16 6.47 -17.78
N LEU A 452 -17.34 7.71 -17.35
CA LEU A 452 -18.56 8.50 -17.54
C LEU A 452 -18.46 9.32 -18.84
N PRO A 453 -19.60 9.60 -19.53
CA PRO A 453 -19.64 10.46 -20.72
C PRO A 453 -19.06 11.87 -20.48
N ILE A 454 -19.15 12.36 -19.25
CA ILE A 454 -18.49 13.58 -18.76
C ILE A 454 -17.54 13.11 -17.67
N PRO A 455 -16.23 13.33 -17.79
CA PRO A 455 -15.28 12.93 -16.75
C PRO A 455 -15.58 13.57 -15.39
N PHE A 456 -15.48 12.78 -14.33
CA PHE A 456 -15.57 13.26 -12.95
C PHE A 456 -14.17 13.39 -12.36
N ARG A 457 -13.92 14.44 -11.61
CA ARG A 457 -12.70 14.61 -10.82
C ARG A 457 -13.00 15.35 -9.53
N THR A 458 -12.40 14.89 -8.43
CA THR A 458 -12.43 15.57 -7.12
C THR A 458 -11.13 15.29 -6.37
N VAL A 459 -10.77 16.19 -5.47
CA VAL A 459 -9.60 16.06 -4.61
C VAL A 459 -10.05 16.12 -3.16
N ILE A 460 -9.69 15.10 -2.39
CA ILE A 460 -9.73 15.18 -0.92
C ILE A 460 -8.35 15.65 -0.49
N GLY A 461 -8.23 16.94 -0.17
CA GLY A 461 -7.02 17.60 0.26
C GLY A 461 -6.98 17.93 1.74
N ASP A 462 -5.88 18.55 2.17
CA ASP A 462 -5.66 18.91 3.58
C ASP A 462 -5.92 17.71 4.53
N VAL A 463 -5.55 16.50 4.08
CA VAL A 463 -5.77 15.28 4.88
C VAL A 463 -4.78 15.27 6.03
N ASN A 464 -5.31 15.39 7.24
CA ASN A 464 -4.54 15.41 8.48
C ASN A 464 -5.23 14.49 9.50
N GLY A 465 -4.44 13.77 10.30
CA GLY A 465 -5.01 12.94 11.34
C GLY A 465 -4.03 11.97 11.97
N GLU A 466 -4.60 11.11 12.79
CA GLU A 466 -3.86 10.10 13.53
C GLU A 466 -4.56 8.75 13.48
N ILE A 467 -3.76 7.68 13.43
CA ILE A 467 -4.20 6.31 13.59
C ILE A 467 -3.39 5.74 14.75
N LEU A 468 -4.08 5.31 15.80
CA LEU A 468 -3.45 4.90 17.05
C LEU A 468 -3.70 3.42 17.35
N ASN A 469 -2.69 2.78 17.97
CA ASN A 469 -2.76 1.41 18.47
C ASN A 469 -3.03 0.37 17.38
N ILE A 470 -2.33 0.45 16.26
CA ILE A 470 -2.34 -0.63 15.27
C ILE A 470 -1.58 -1.81 15.87
N SER A 471 -2.26 -2.94 16.08
CA SER A 471 -1.63 -4.15 16.63
C SER A 471 -2.26 -5.40 16.04
N SER A 472 -1.42 -6.41 15.77
CA SER A 472 -1.87 -7.75 15.35
C SER A 472 -2.24 -8.65 16.52
N ALA A 473 -2.13 -8.16 17.77
CA ALA A 473 -2.56 -8.91 18.95
C ALA A 473 -4.09 -9.09 18.96
N ALA A 474 -4.54 -10.29 19.30
CA ALA A 474 -5.97 -10.63 19.35
C ALA A 474 -6.73 -9.67 20.29
N GLY A 475 -7.83 -9.11 19.81
CA GLY A 475 -8.67 -8.16 20.52
C GLY A 475 -8.10 -6.73 20.58
N ALA A 476 -7.05 -6.43 19.84
CA ALA A 476 -6.52 -5.09 19.72
C ALA A 476 -7.49 -4.19 18.91
N SER A 477 -7.63 -2.93 19.34
CA SER A 477 -8.48 -1.96 18.65
C SER A 477 -7.64 -0.77 18.18
N THR A 478 -7.60 -0.58 16.88
CA THR A 478 -7.00 0.57 16.22
C THR A 478 -7.98 1.74 16.21
N ASN A 479 -7.57 2.92 16.64
CA ASN A 479 -8.38 4.12 16.63
C ASN A 479 -7.99 5.01 15.46
N VAL A 480 -8.97 5.59 14.78
CA VAL A 480 -8.79 6.46 13.60
C VAL A 480 -9.46 7.81 13.87
N ASP A 481 -8.74 8.90 13.66
CA ASP A 481 -9.26 10.28 13.62
C ASP A 481 -8.56 11.04 12.48
N VAL A 482 -9.19 11.07 11.31
CA VAL A 482 -8.64 11.69 10.10
C VAL A 482 -9.66 12.69 9.57
N LYS A 483 -9.18 13.85 9.16
CA LYS A 483 -9.98 14.92 8.58
C LYS A 483 -9.33 15.48 7.32
N GLY A 484 -10.14 16.03 6.44
CA GLY A 484 -9.70 16.66 5.20
C GLY A 484 -10.77 17.58 4.63
N THR A 485 -10.58 18.01 3.39
CA THR A 485 -11.54 18.84 2.66
C THR A 485 -11.74 18.29 1.25
N VAL A 486 -12.99 18.22 0.81
CA VAL A 486 -13.34 17.91 -0.59
C VAL A 486 -13.20 19.22 -1.38
N ASP A 487 -12.36 19.21 -2.41
CA ASP A 487 -12.04 20.36 -3.28
C ASP A 487 -11.70 21.65 -2.53
N GLY A 488 -11.11 21.53 -1.31
CA GLY A 488 -10.67 22.65 -0.48
C GLY A 488 -11.79 23.40 0.26
N TYR A 489 -13.03 22.92 0.23
CA TYR A 489 -14.18 23.63 0.82
C TYR A 489 -14.99 22.79 1.79
N ALA A 490 -15.39 21.58 1.40
CA ALA A 490 -16.30 20.76 2.18
C ALA A 490 -15.55 19.87 3.15
N PRO A 491 -15.71 20.04 4.48
CA PRO A 491 -15.04 19.19 5.46
C PRO A 491 -15.44 17.72 5.32
N VAL A 492 -14.44 16.84 5.43
CA VAL A 492 -14.62 15.40 5.58
C VAL A 492 -13.91 14.94 6.85
N VAL A 493 -14.56 14.08 7.64
CA VAL A 493 -14.00 13.55 8.88
C VAL A 493 -14.30 12.05 8.97
N LEU A 494 -13.27 11.26 9.21
CA LEU A 494 -13.36 9.82 9.50
C LEU A 494 -12.91 9.57 10.94
N LYS A 495 -13.79 9.00 11.77
CA LYS A 495 -13.52 8.66 13.17
C LYS A 495 -14.03 7.27 13.51
N GLY A 496 -13.36 6.64 14.46
CA GLY A 496 -13.83 5.39 15.04
C GLY A 496 -12.74 4.43 15.39
N SER A 497 -13.07 3.15 15.35
CA SER A 497 -12.16 2.07 15.69
C SER A 497 -12.32 0.87 14.76
N ALA A 498 -11.24 0.11 14.59
CA ALA A 498 -11.23 -1.12 13.83
C ALA A 498 -10.33 -2.17 14.49
N ALA A 499 -10.65 -3.44 14.33
CA ALA A 499 -9.82 -4.58 14.70
C ALA A 499 -9.47 -5.37 13.42
N PRO A 500 -8.55 -4.86 12.57
CA PRO A 500 -8.34 -5.41 11.22
C PRO A 500 -7.62 -6.77 11.21
N PHE A 501 -6.93 -7.13 12.30
CA PHE A 501 -6.12 -8.35 12.40
C PHE A 501 -6.76 -9.46 13.20
N ASP A 502 -7.98 -9.28 13.72
CA ASP A 502 -8.72 -10.34 14.39
C ASP A 502 -9.16 -11.41 13.38
N GLU A 503 -9.35 -12.66 13.83
CA GLU A 503 -9.90 -13.74 13.00
C GLU A 503 -11.23 -13.36 12.35
N LEU A 504 -12.04 -12.57 13.06
CA LEU A 504 -13.26 -11.96 12.56
C LEU A 504 -13.07 -10.43 12.65
N PRO A 505 -12.64 -9.78 11.56
CA PRO A 505 -12.41 -8.33 11.56
C PRO A 505 -13.64 -7.56 12.02
N GLY A 506 -13.41 -6.60 12.92
CA GLY A 506 -14.43 -5.71 13.41
C GLY A 506 -14.14 -4.26 13.06
N LEU A 507 -15.18 -3.44 12.88
CA LEU A 507 -15.03 -1.99 12.78
C LEU A 507 -16.25 -1.28 13.36
N ASN A 508 -16.02 -0.07 13.83
CA ASN A 508 -17.05 0.90 14.19
C ASN A 508 -16.55 2.27 13.73
N LEU A 509 -16.96 2.68 12.52
CA LEU A 509 -16.47 3.89 11.86
C LEU A 509 -17.62 4.85 11.56
N ASN A 510 -17.37 6.12 11.80
CA ASN A 510 -18.20 7.22 11.38
C ASN A 510 -17.44 8.06 10.33
N LEU A 511 -18.05 8.26 9.17
CA LEU A 511 -17.54 9.10 8.09
C LEU A 511 -18.54 10.21 7.79
N THR A 512 -18.13 11.46 7.99
CA THR A 512 -18.99 12.62 7.74
C THR A 512 -18.43 13.48 6.60
N PHE A 513 -19.34 13.94 5.74
CA PHE A 513 -19.09 14.99 4.75
C PHE A 513 -20.06 16.12 5.01
N THR A 514 -19.61 17.36 4.95
CA THR A 514 -20.47 18.50 5.24
C THR A 514 -20.44 19.52 4.11
N GLY A 515 -21.61 19.75 3.48
CA GLY A 515 -21.77 20.81 2.50
C GLY A 515 -20.99 20.61 1.19
N VAL A 516 -20.87 19.38 0.70
CA VAL A 516 -20.26 19.07 -0.60
C VAL A 516 -21.13 19.68 -1.71
N ASP A 517 -20.53 20.44 -2.63
CA ASP A 517 -21.25 20.99 -3.78
C ASP A 517 -21.70 19.86 -4.73
N LEU A 518 -23.02 19.69 -4.85
CA LEU A 518 -23.59 18.65 -5.71
C LEU A 518 -23.36 18.89 -7.20
N VAL A 519 -23.01 20.12 -7.63
CA VAL A 519 -22.69 20.40 -9.05
C VAL A 519 -21.53 19.53 -9.52
N LEU A 520 -20.60 19.22 -8.62
CA LEU A 520 -19.48 18.29 -8.87
C LEU A 520 -19.94 16.91 -9.30
N LEU A 521 -21.10 16.45 -8.78
CA LEU A 521 -21.65 15.13 -9.10
C LEU A 521 -22.50 15.11 -10.38
N THR A 522 -22.55 16.22 -11.14
CA THR A 522 -23.25 16.28 -12.44
C THR A 522 -22.86 15.17 -13.42
N PRO A 523 -21.58 14.71 -13.51
CA PRO A 523 -21.22 13.58 -14.36
C PRO A 523 -22.00 12.30 -14.00
N TYR A 524 -22.13 12.02 -12.72
CA TYR A 524 -22.89 10.86 -12.23
C TYR A 524 -24.41 11.05 -12.38
N SER A 525 -24.94 12.21 -11.98
CA SER A 525 -26.37 12.49 -12.08
C SER A 525 -26.84 12.54 -13.55
N GLY A 526 -26.06 13.15 -14.44
CA GLY A 526 -26.33 13.15 -15.87
C GLY A 526 -26.37 11.73 -16.46
N THR A 527 -25.40 10.88 -16.06
CA THR A 527 -25.30 9.51 -16.56
C THR A 527 -26.41 8.61 -16.05
N TYR A 528 -26.68 8.61 -14.74
CA TYR A 528 -27.58 7.64 -14.11
C TYR A 528 -28.99 8.18 -13.80
N ALA A 529 -29.13 9.49 -13.61
CA ALA A 529 -30.40 10.13 -13.33
C ALA A 529 -30.97 10.92 -14.52
N GLY A 530 -30.18 11.18 -15.56
CA GLY A 530 -30.58 11.89 -16.77
C GLY A 530 -30.77 13.40 -16.59
N TYR A 531 -30.16 14.00 -15.55
CA TYR A 531 -30.24 15.43 -15.26
C TYR A 531 -28.89 15.94 -14.78
N ALA A 532 -28.50 17.13 -15.25
CA ALA A 532 -27.46 17.91 -14.62
C ALA A 532 -27.93 18.44 -13.27
N ILE A 533 -26.99 18.80 -12.40
CA ILE A 533 -27.30 19.51 -11.15
C ILE A 533 -26.90 20.96 -11.31
N GLU A 534 -27.86 21.90 -11.16
CA GLU A 534 -27.58 23.34 -11.23
C GLU A 534 -27.03 23.89 -9.92
N ARG A 535 -27.51 23.37 -8.80
CA ARG A 535 -27.04 23.68 -7.44
C ARG A 535 -27.53 22.68 -6.42
N GLY A 536 -26.88 22.63 -5.27
CA GLY A 536 -27.25 21.87 -4.11
C GLY A 536 -26.05 21.56 -3.23
N LEU A 537 -26.27 21.38 -1.95
CA LEU A 537 -25.24 20.97 -0.99
C LEU A 537 -25.59 19.59 -0.42
N LEU A 538 -24.59 18.72 -0.33
CA LEU A 538 -24.71 17.37 0.21
C LEU A 538 -23.97 17.26 1.52
N SER A 539 -24.66 16.81 2.55
CA SER A 539 -24.05 16.38 3.80
C SER A 539 -24.37 14.90 4.04
N LEU A 540 -23.35 14.14 4.42
CA LEU A 540 -23.45 12.71 4.70
C LEU A 540 -22.95 12.43 6.12
N ASP A 541 -23.68 11.60 6.85
CA ASP A 541 -23.23 11.00 8.12
C ASP A 541 -23.41 9.48 8.02
N LEU A 542 -22.27 8.81 7.83
CA LEU A 542 -22.19 7.40 7.50
C LEU A 542 -21.63 6.64 8.69
N ASN A 543 -22.46 5.84 9.35
CA ASN A 543 -22.07 5.04 10.50
C ASN A 543 -22.07 3.56 10.12
N TYR A 544 -20.92 2.90 10.23
CA TYR A 544 -20.74 1.49 9.88
C TYR A 544 -20.21 0.70 11.07
N GLU A 545 -20.85 -0.41 11.37
CA GLU A 545 -20.45 -1.39 12.36
C GLU A 545 -20.33 -2.76 11.69
N LEU A 546 -19.17 -3.38 11.79
CA LEU A 546 -18.91 -4.75 11.34
C LEU A 546 -18.62 -5.61 12.55
N GLU A 547 -19.41 -6.64 12.75
CA GLU A 547 -19.24 -7.61 13.81
C GLU A 547 -19.60 -9.00 13.28
N ASN A 548 -18.71 -9.99 13.45
CA ASN A 548 -18.92 -11.37 12.99
C ASN A 548 -19.34 -11.44 11.50
N ASN A 549 -18.64 -10.74 10.62
CA ASN A 549 -18.90 -10.65 9.18
C ASN A 549 -20.26 -10.03 8.80
N GLN A 550 -21.03 -9.56 9.80
CA GLN A 550 -22.31 -8.86 9.58
C GLN A 550 -22.05 -7.35 9.61
N LEU A 551 -22.18 -6.71 8.45
CA LEU A 551 -22.14 -5.25 8.34
C LEU A 551 -23.50 -4.67 8.63
N LYS A 552 -23.53 -3.65 9.48
CA LYS A 552 -24.69 -2.77 9.73
C LYS A 552 -24.24 -1.35 9.45
N GLY A 553 -25.03 -0.62 8.68
CA GLY A 553 -24.76 0.78 8.36
C GLY A 553 -26.00 1.62 8.45
N ASN A 554 -25.84 2.85 8.91
CA ASN A 554 -26.84 3.90 8.82
C ASN A 554 -26.24 5.05 8.03
N ASN A 555 -26.88 5.40 6.92
CA ASN A 555 -26.46 6.51 6.08
C ASN A 555 -27.51 7.61 6.20
N ASP A 556 -27.19 8.69 6.90
CA ASP A 556 -27.99 9.89 6.95
C ASP A 556 -27.50 10.83 5.84
N ILE A 557 -28.37 11.06 4.84
CA ILE A 557 -28.09 11.82 3.64
C ILE A 557 -28.96 13.09 3.68
N VAL A 558 -28.34 14.25 3.83
CA VAL A 558 -29.02 15.53 3.82
C VAL A 558 -28.62 16.30 2.56
N ILE A 559 -29.61 16.67 1.76
CA ILE A 559 -29.41 17.48 0.55
C ILE A 559 -30.17 18.79 0.73
N GLU A 560 -29.45 19.91 0.62
CA GLU A 560 -30.02 21.23 0.77
C GLU A 560 -30.09 21.97 -0.58
N GLN A 561 -31.21 22.61 -0.84
CA GLN A 561 -31.46 23.48 -1.97
C GLN A 561 -31.15 22.86 -3.35
N LEU A 562 -31.40 21.55 -3.49
CA LEU A 562 -31.18 20.86 -4.75
C LEU A 562 -32.05 21.44 -5.86
N LYS A 563 -31.42 21.79 -6.97
CA LYS A 563 -32.08 22.18 -8.21
C LYS A 563 -31.48 21.39 -9.38
N LEU A 564 -32.33 20.67 -10.08
CA LEU A 564 -31.95 20.03 -11.33
C LEU A 564 -31.77 21.08 -12.42
N GLY A 565 -30.78 20.88 -13.26
CA GLY A 565 -30.55 21.62 -14.48
C GLY A 565 -31.14 20.93 -15.70
N ASP A 566 -30.50 21.08 -16.85
CA ASP A 566 -30.97 20.51 -18.10
C ASP A 566 -30.96 18.98 -18.10
N LYS A 567 -31.88 18.38 -18.88
CA LYS A 567 -31.87 16.95 -19.13
C LYS A 567 -30.63 16.55 -19.91
N VAL A 568 -30.02 15.44 -19.49
CA VAL A 568 -28.90 14.79 -20.13
C VAL A 568 -29.40 13.50 -20.77
N ASP A 569 -29.14 13.35 -22.06
CA ASP A 569 -29.50 12.12 -22.77
C ASP A 569 -28.48 11.01 -22.41
N SER A 570 -28.95 9.94 -21.77
CA SER A 570 -28.13 8.80 -21.32
C SER A 570 -28.92 7.51 -21.37
N ASP A 571 -28.37 6.53 -22.04
CA ASP A 571 -28.93 5.16 -22.11
C ASP A 571 -28.93 4.43 -20.74
N LYS A 572 -28.13 4.91 -19.81
CA LYS A 572 -28.03 4.39 -18.43
C LYS A 572 -28.99 5.06 -17.46
N ALA A 573 -29.68 6.14 -17.86
CA ALA A 573 -30.54 6.92 -16.99
C ALA A 573 -31.80 6.12 -16.58
N LEU A 574 -32.16 6.25 -15.30
CA LEU A 574 -33.39 5.66 -14.77
C LEU A 574 -34.60 6.39 -15.35
N ASN A 575 -35.53 5.64 -15.91
CA ASN A 575 -36.79 6.20 -16.43
C ASN A 575 -37.80 6.42 -15.30
N LEU A 576 -37.51 7.37 -14.43
CA LEU A 576 -38.35 7.77 -13.29
C LEU A 576 -38.67 9.26 -13.37
N PRO A 577 -39.88 9.73 -12.97
CA PRO A 577 -40.23 11.14 -12.89
C PRO A 577 -39.51 11.79 -11.68
N LEU A 578 -38.20 12.07 -11.82
CA LEU A 578 -37.36 12.56 -10.74
C LEU A 578 -37.81 13.91 -10.20
N GLU A 579 -38.33 14.79 -11.03
CA GLU A 579 -38.86 16.09 -10.60
C GLU A 579 -39.97 15.90 -9.56
N LEU A 580 -40.94 15.00 -9.83
CA LEU A 580 -42.01 14.66 -8.88
C LEU A 580 -41.43 14.02 -7.61
N ALA A 581 -40.46 13.10 -7.74
CA ALA A 581 -39.82 12.48 -6.59
C ALA A 581 -39.16 13.54 -5.69
N LEU A 582 -38.44 14.49 -6.27
CA LEU A 582 -37.82 15.59 -5.53
C LEU A 582 -38.83 16.47 -4.85
N ALA A 583 -39.92 16.85 -5.55
CA ALA A 583 -40.99 17.64 -4.95
C ALA A 583 -41.64 16.94 -3.75
N LEU A 584 -41.73 15.59 -3.79
CA LEU A 584 -42.23 14.77 -2.69
C LEU A 584 -41.26 14.65 -1.52
N LEU A 585 -39.96 14.62 -1.79
CA LEU A 585 -38.92 14.45 -0.77
C LEU A 585 -38.48 15.78 -0.14
N THR A 586 -38.55 16.88 -0.87
CA THR A 586 -38.12 18.22 -0.42
C THR A 586 -39.12 18.84 0.57
N ASP A 587 -38.61 19.25 1.72
CA ASP A 587 -39.42 19.93 2.76
C ASP A 587 -39.60 21.43 2.49
N ILE A 588 -40.24 22.15 3.41
CA ILE A 588 -40.52 23.60 3.30
C ILE A 588 -39.28 24.48 3.32
N ASN A 589 -38.14 23.94 3.82
CA ASN A 589 -36.83 24.64 3.88
C ASN A 589 -35.99 24.34 2.66
N GLY A 590 -36.45 23.48 1.76
CA GLY A 590 -35.68 23.03 0.60
C GLY A 590 -34.69 21.90 0.93
N VAL A 591 -34.97 21.15 1.99
CA VAL A 591 -34.11 20.07 2.49
C VAL A 591 -34.70 18.71 2.15
N ILE A 592 -33.88 17.79 1.68
CA ILE A 592 -34.18 16.39 1.53
C ILE A 592 -33.37 15.64 2.58
N ASP A 593 -34.02 14.95 3.50
CA ASP A 593 -33.43 14.13 4.55
C ASP A 593 -33.80 12.65 4.31
N LEU A 594 -32.77 11.85 4.00
CA LEU A 594 -32.93 10.43 3.70
C LEU A 594 -32.12 9.59 4.69
N LYS A 595 -32.78 8.60 5.26
CA LYS A 595 -32.10 7.59 6.11
C LYS A 595 -32.08 6.27 5.38
N VAL A 596 -30.88 5.84 5.03
CA VAL A 596 -30.63 4.65 4.21
C VAL A 596 -29.90 3.60 5.04
N PRO A 597 -30.62 2.69 5.71
CA PRO A 597 -29.98 1.58 6.41
C PRO A 597 -29.38 0.60 5.41
N VAL A 598 -28.18 0.09 5.74
CA VAL A 598 -27.48 -0.95 4.99
C VAL A 598 -27.21 -2.11 5.93
N ALA A 599 -27.43 -3.33 5.49
CA ALA A 599 -27.04 -4.52 6.24
C ALA A 599 -26.70 -5.64 5.26
N GLY A 600 -25.71 -6.45 5.62
CA GLY A 600 -25.35 -7.61 4.81
C GLY A 600 -24.16 -8.38 5.37
N ASP A 601 -23.90 -9.53 4.78
CA ASP A 601 -22.77 -10.39 5.09
C ASP A 601 -21.62 -10.05 4.14
N VAL A 602 -20.46 -9.65 4.70
CA VAL A 602 -19.29 -9.26 3.88
C VAL A 602 -18.62 -10.44 3.21
N ASP A 603 -18.90 -11.67 3.66
CA ASP A 603 -18.39 -12.88 3.03
C ASP A 603 -19.24 -13.32 1.81
N ASP A 604 -20.43 -12.72 1.61
CA ASP A 604 -21.22 -13.00 0.40
C ASP A 604 -20.56 -12.30 -0.81
N PRO A 605 -20.07 -13.05 -1.83
CA PRO A 605 -19.44 -12.45 -3.02
C PRO A 605 -20.36 -11.50 -3.81
N LYS A 606 -21.67 -11.56 -3.55
CA LYS A 606 -22.68 -10.67 -4.16
C LYS A 606 -22.91 -9.40 -3.37
N PHE A 607 -22.38 -9.33 -2.15
CA PHE A 607 -22.54 -8.16 -1.31
C PHE A 607 -21.57 -7.06 -1.76
N ALA A 608 -22.12 -6.01 -2.36
CA ALA A 608 -21.38 -4.81 -2.72
C ALA A 608 -22.03 -3.61 -2.05
N ILE A 609 -21.39 -3.00 -1.07
CA ILE A 609 -21.91 -1.87 -0.27
C ILE A 609 -22.48 -0.77 -1.18
N GLY A 610 -21.73 -0.34 -2.20
CA GLY A 610 -22.18 0.67 -3.17
C GLY A 610 -23.43 0.28 -3.92
N GLY A 611 -23.58 -0.99 -4.32
CA GLY A 611 -24.77 -1.52 -4.98
C GLY A 611 -25.99 -1.56 -4.05
N VAL A 612 -25.79 -1.88 -2.78
CA VAL A 612 -26.86 -1.90 -1.76
C VAL A 612 -27.37 -0.48 -1.49
N ILE A 613 -26.46 0.49 -1.32
CA ILE A 613 -26.81 1.91 -1.13
C ILE A 613 -27.56 2.43 -2.36
N ALA A 614 -27.03 2.23 -3.56
CA ALA A 614 -27.68 2.66 -4.80
C ALA A 614 -29.07 2.07 -4.96
N SER A 615 -29.22 0.77 -4.69
CA SER A 615 -30.53 0.09 -4.74
C SER A 615 -31.51 0.63 -3.71
N ALA A 616 -31.04 0.95 -2.50
CA ALA A 616 -31.89 1.52 -1.44
C ALA A 616 -32.36 2.94 -1.81
N VAL A 617 -31.50 3.78 -2.37
CA VAL A 617 -31.86 5.13 -2.87
C VAL A 617 -32.87 5.03 -4.03
N VAL A 618 -32.62 4.15 -5.01
CA VAL A 618 -33.54 3.91 -6.13
C VAL A 618 -34.91 3.42 -5.63
N ASN A 619 -34.93 2.53 -4.64
CA ASN A 619 -36.15 2.04 -4.04
C ASN A 619 -36.93 3.16 -3.30
N LEU A 620 -36.25 4.06 -2.59
CA LEU A 620 -36.85 5.23 -1.95
C LEU A 620 -37.48 6.16 -2.98
N ILE A 621 -36.75 6.48 -4.06
CA ILE A 621 -37.28 7.29 -5.16
C ILE A 621 -38.46 6.60 -5.82
N THR A 622 -38.36 5.32 -6.12
CA THR A 622 -39.44 4.53 -6.72
C THR A 622 -40.67 4.51 -5.84
N LYS A 623 -40.53 4.30 -4.55
CA LYS A 623 -41.61 4.31 -3.57
C LYS A 623 -42.26 5.69 -3.48
N ALA A 624 -41.46 6.76 -3.48
CA ALA A 624 -42.00 8.13 -3.48
C ALA A 624 -42.90 8.37 -4.69
N VAL A 625 -42.52 7.93 -5.87
CA VAL A 625 -43.25 8.11 -7.13
C VAL A 625 -44.48 7.17 -7.25
N THR A 626 -44.31 5.91 -6.82
CA THR A 626 -45.40 4.89 -7.00
C THR A 626 -46.48 4.94 -5.94
N ALA A 627 -46.20 5.47 -4.75
CA ALA A 627 -47.15 5.58 -3.65
C ALA A 627 -47.05 6.97 -2.96
N PRO A 628 -47.23 8.08 -3.70
CA PRO A 628 -46.97 9.42 -3.20
C PRO A 628 -47.88 9.82 -2.05
N PHE A 629 -49.15 9.38 -2.06
CA PHE A 629 -50.12 9.69 -0.99
C PHE A 629 -49.84 8.90 0.30
N SER A 630 -49.31 7.69 0.20
CA SER A 630 -48.84 6.95 1.38
C SER A 630 -47.63 7.66 2.03
N LEU A 631 -46.73 8.26 1.22
CA LEU A 631 -45.66 9.08 1.74
C LEU A 631 -46.22 10.31 2.48
N LEU A 632 -47.15 11.05 1.86
CA LEU A 632 -47.79 12.20 2.47
C LEU A 632 -48.53 11.84 3.76
N ALA A 633 -49.24 10.70 3.77
CA ALA A 633 -49.92 10.20 4.96
C ALA A 633 -48.94 9.95 6.12
N SER A 634 -47.77 9.38 5.83
CA SER A 634 -46.75 9.12 6.84
C SER A 634 -46.20 10.38 7.50
N LEU A 635 -46.14 11.50 6.77
CA LEU A 635 -45.65 12.79 7.29
C LEU A 635 -46.56 13.38 8.38
N VAL A 636 -47.85 13.08 8.35
CA VAL A 636 -48.85 13.59 9.28
C VAL A 636 -49.41 12.51 10.20
N GLY A 637 -48.81 11.32 10.18
CA GLY A 637 -49.19 10.21 11.01
C GLY A 637 -50.61 9.67 10.69
N ALA A 638 -51.06 9.83 9.43
CA ALA A 638 -52.33 9.26 8.99
C ALA A 638 -52.20 7.75 8.80
N GLU A 639 -53.19 6.98 9.31
CA GLU A 639 -53.21 5.50 9.21
C GLU A 639 -53.59 5.00 7.81
N GLU A 640 -54.35 5.81 7.04
CA GLU A 640 -54.84 5.47 5.73
C GLU A 640 -54.25 6.35 4.65
N ASP A 641 -54.15 5.83 3.42
CA ASP A 641 -53.73 6.56 2.23
C ASP A 641 -54.62 7.79 1.97
N LEU A 642 -54.03 8.95 1.67
CA LEU A 642 -54.73 10.21 1.43
C LEU A 642 -55.19 10.37 -0.03
N GLN A 643 -54.96 9.39 -0.92
CA GLN A 643 -55.33 9.47 -2.34
C GLN A 643 -56.84 9.58 -2.55
N ARG A 644 -57.63 8.93 -1.67
CA ARG A 644 -59.07 8.91 -1.77
C ARG A 644 -59.74 9.56 -0.57
N VAL A 645 -60.61 10.56 -0.86
CA VAL A 645 -61.38 11.25 0.18
C VAL A 645 -62.86 10.91 0.02
N PRO A 646 -63.48 10.19 0.98
CA PRO A 646 -64.87 9.74 0.88
C PRO A 646 -65.86 10.89 1.01
N TYR A 647 -66.88 10.80 0.25
CA TYR A 647 -68.06 11.66 0.38
C TYR A 647 -69.30 10.84 0.67
N PRO A 648 -70.34 11.43 1.34
CA PRO A 648 -71.63 10.77 1.51
C PRO A 648 -72.27 10.46 0.15
N VAL A 649 -72.91 9.30 0.04
CA VAL A 649 -73.55 8.84 -1.17
C VAL A 649 -74.58 9.89 -1.68
N GLY A 650 -74.51 10.21 -2.97
CA GLY A 650 -75.35 11.16 -3.65
C GLY A 650 -75.19 12.63 -3.19
N SER A 651 -74.19 12.97 -2.47
CA SER A 651 -73.98 14.30 -1.89
C SER A 651 -72.57 14.84 -2.18
N ALA A 652 -72.46 16.15 -2.35
CA ALA A 652 -71.21 16.91 -2.39
C ALA A 652 -71.04 17.70 -1.08
N LYS A 653 -71.80 17.41 -0.01
CA LYS A 653 -71.55 18.04 1.29
C LYS A 653 -70.40 17.36 2.03
N LEU A 654 -69.54 18.15 2.64
CA LEU A 654 -68.41 17.65 3.44
C LEU A 654 -68.95 17.02 4.73
N SER A 655 -68.61 15.74 4.95
CA SER A 655 -68.82 15.06 6.22
C SER A 655 -67.68 15.31 7.19
N GLU A 656 -67.82 14.97 8.47
CA GLU A 656 -66.73 15.05 9.45
C GLU A 656 -65.54 14.21 9.03
N GLN A 657 -65.77 13.04 8.43
CA GLN A 657 -64.67 12.16 7.90
C GLN A 657 -64.02 12.79 6.68
N THR A 658 -64.80 13.41 5.77
CA THR A 658 -64.24 14.12 4.62
C THR A 658 -63.36 15.28 5.08
N ILE A 659 -63.84 16.08 6.04
CA ILE A 659 -63.10 17.22 6.62
C ILE A 659 -61.81 16.74 7.26
N ALA A 660 -61.81 15.72 8.11
CA ALA A 660 -60.63 15.20 8.79
C ALA A 660 -59.53 14.78 7.79
N ARG A 661 -59.90 14.11 6.69
CA ARG A 661 -58.92 13.74 5.63
C ARG A 661 -58.41 14.95 4.86
N LEU A 662 -59.21 15.94 4.58
CA LEU A 662 -58.77 17.16 3.91
C LEU A 662 -57.86 17.99 4.80
N ASP A 663 -58.07 18.02 6.11
CA ASP A 663 -57.17 18.67 7.08
C ASP A 663 -55.82 17.97 7.12
N GLN A 664 -55.75 16.64 7.17
CA GLN A 664 -54.51 15.87 7.09
C GLN A 664 -53.80 16.10 5.76
N LEU A 665 -54.55 16.10 4.64
CA LEU A 665 -53.99 16.37 3.32
C LEU A 665 -53.39 17.78 3.23
N TYR A 666 -54.09 18.79 3.77
CA TYR A 666 -53.58 20.17 3.82
C TYR A 666 -52.30 20.29 4.64
N GLU A 667 -52.26 19.65 5.80
CA GLU A 667 -51.04 19.61 6.64
C GLU A 667 -49.85 18.95 5.91
N ALA A 668 -50.10 17.82 5.24
CA ALA A 668 -49.08 17.11 4.45
C ALA A 668 -48.58 17.96 3.24
N LEU A 669 -49.50 18.60 2.51
CA LEU A 669 -49.17 19.50 1.41
C LEU A 669 -48.43 20.76 1.89
N GLY A 670 -48.68 21.20 3.12
CA GLY A 670 -47.95 22.30 3.77
C GLY A 670 -46.49 21.99 3.95
N GLN A 671 -46.13 20.74 4.19
CA GLN A 671 -44.76 20.28 4.33
C GLN A 671 -44.06 20.06 2.97
N ARG A 672 -44.80 20.05 1.87
CA ARG A 672 -44.29 19.80 0.50
C ARG A 672 -44.76 20.90 -0.47
N PRO A 673 -44.14 22.08 -0.43
CA PRO A 673 -44.58 23.26 -1.16
C PRO A 673 -44.53 23.12 -2.69
N GLY A 674 -43.66 22.24 -3.22
CA GLY A 674 -43.50 21.98 -4.66
C GLY A 674 -44.67 21.19 -5.29
N LEU A 675 -45.58 20.64 -4.52
CA LEU A 675 -46.61 19.78 -5.05
C LEU A 675 -47.89 20.56 -5.42
N THR A 676 -48.52 20.19 -6.52
CA THR A 676 -49.84 20.62 -6.98
C THR A 676 -50.79 19.42 -6.90
N LEU A 677 -51.99 19.67 -6.35
CA LEU A 677 -53.02 18.66 -6.19
C LEU A 677 -53.98 18.71 -7.36
N ILE A 678 -54.18 17.61 -8.05
CA ILE A 678 -55.23 17.44 -9.06
C ILE A 678 -56.39 16.71 -8.42
N ILE A 679 -57.61 17.32 -8.47
CA ILE A 679 -58.79 16.86 -7.78
C ILE A 679 -59.77 16.30 -8.80
N ALA A 680 -60.04 15.03 -8.77
CA ALA A 680 -61.00 14.35 -9.64
C ALA A 680 -62.19 13.84 -8.84
N GLY A 681 -63.41 14.32 -9.16
CA GLY A 681 -64.63 13.76 -8.56
C GLY A 681 -64.93 12.33 -9.06
N ARG A 682 -65.23 11.43 -8.17
CA ARG A 682 -65.59 10.03 -8.44
C ARG A 682 -67.00 9.70 -8.00
N LEU A 683 -67.63 8.78 -8.69
CA LEU A 683 -69.02 8.29 -8.41
C LEU A 683 -68.98 6.79 -8.23
N ASN A 684 -69.81 6.31 -7.28
CA ASN A 684 -70.20 4.92 -7.25
C ASN A 684 -71.51 4.83 -8.01
N LEU A 685 -71.51 4.32 -9.24
CA LEU A 685 -72.71 4.29 -10.09
C LEU A 685 -73.84 3.53 -9.47
N GLU A 686 -73.66 2.53 -8.67
CA GLU A 686 -74.77 1.78 -8.01
C GLU A 686 -75.36 2.61 -6.88
N SER A 687 -74.64 3.09 -5.94
CA SER A 687 -75.12 3.77 -4.75
C SER A 687 -75.43 5.25 -5.00
N ASP A 688 -74.60 6.02 -5.73
CA ASP A 688 -74.84 7.44 -6.02
C ASP A 688 -76.04 7.60 -6.98
N LEU A 689 -76.14 6.74 -8.02
CA LEU A 689 -77.31 6.75 -8.94
C LEU A 689 -78.60 6.42 -8.22
N SER A 690 -78.53 5.41 -7.38
CA SER A 690 -79.73 5.02 -6.58
C SER A 690 -80.21 6.17 -5.66
N HIS A 691 -79.20 6.88 -5.04
CA HIS A 691 -79.50 8.02 -4.18
C HIS A 691 -80.02 9.23 -4.98
N LEU A 692 -79.40 9.54 -6.13
CA LEU A 692 -79.86 10.63 -7.00
C LEU A 692 -81.28 10.34 -7.53
N ARG A 693 -81.60 9.12 -7.94
CA ARG A 693 -82.97 8.67 -8.35
C ARG A 693 -83.93 8.86 -7.25
N ARG A 694 -83.56 8.48 -6.01
CA ARG A 694 -84.37 8.68 -4.85
C ARG A 694 -84.70 10.17 -4.60
N LYS A 695 -83.60 11.00 -4.64
CA LYS A 695 -83.68 12.46 -4.46
C LYS A 695 -84.51 13.11 -5.54
N GLN A 696 -84.45 12.64 -6.76
CA GLN A 696 -85.21 13.13 -7.91
C GLN A 696 -86.73 12.73 -7.73
N LEU A 697 -86.94 11.48 -7.34
CA LEU A 697 -88.29 11.02 -7.04
C LEU A 697 -89.00 11.86 -5.92
N ASP A 698 -88.17 12.13 -4.86
CA ASP A 698 -88.68 12.94 -3.72
C ASP A 698 -88.97 14.38 -4.17
N ALA A 699 -88.14 14.96 -5.05
CA ALA A 699 -88.37 16.30 -5.63
C ALA A 699 -89.54 16.36 -6.56
N GLU A 700 -89.77 15.32 -7.38
CA GLU A 700 -90.97 15.20 -8.24
C GLU A 700 -92.19 15.09 -7.42
N LEU A 701 -92.19 14.27 -6.35
CA LEU A 701 -93.33 14.11 -5.46
C LEU A 701 -93.65 15.40 -4.68
N LEU A 702 -92.64 16.15 -4.27
CA LEU A 702 -92.75 17.46 -3.68
C LEU A 702 -93.41 18.45 -4.65
N ALA A 703 -92.97 18.44 -5.94
CA ALA A 703 -93.63 19.28 -6.99
C ALA A 703 -95.07 18.88 -7.32
N GLU A 704 -95.44 17.65 -7.12
CA GLU A 704 -96.81 17.14 -7.23
C GLU A 704 -97.70 17.50 -6.00
N GLY A 705 -97.11 18.15 -4.97
CA GLY A 705 -97.84 18.66 -3.82
C GLY A 705 -97.85 17.77 -2.60
N ILE A 706 -97.05 16.70 -2.56
CA ILE A 706 -96.81 15.90 -1.33
C ILE A 706 -96.00 16.74 -0.33
N ALA A 707 -96.46 16.78 0.92
CA ALA A 707 -95.83 17.59 1.96
C ALA A 707 -94.42 17.12 2.25
N GLN A 708 -93.47 18.07 2.43
CA GLN A 708 -92.08 17.75 2.71
C GLN A 708 -91.84 16.88 3.96
N GLU A 709 -92.74 17.05 4.96
CA GLU A 709 -92.76 16.26 6.18
C GLU A 709 -93.08 14.80 5.90
N ASP A 710 -94.13 14.59 5.01
CA ASP A 710 -94.56 13.26 4.62
C ASP A 710 -93.55 12.51 3.77
N ILE A 711 -92.86 13.24 2.91
CA ILE A 711 -91.66 12.70 2.16
C ILE A 711 -90.56 12.27 3.13
N ALA A 712 -90.21 13.11 4.10
CA ALA A 712 -89.13 12.85 5.05
C ALA A 712 -89.42 11.66 5.98
N GLN A 713 -90.73 11.52 6.40
CA GLN A 713 -91.18 10.46 7.29
C GLN A 713 -91.69 9.23 6.55
N ARG A 714 -91.72 9.27 5.19
CA ARG A 714 -92.34 8.26 4.34
C ARG A 714 -93.83 8.00 4.76
N GLY A 715 -94.52 9.11 4.97
CA GLY A 715 -95.89 9.06 5.45
C GLY A 715 -96.88 8.52 4.44
N PRO A 716 -98.19 8.44 4.85
CA PRO A 716 -99.18 7.80 4.03
C PRO A 716 -99.36 8.36 2.62
N ASP A 717 -99.26 9.70 2.44
CA ASP A 717 -99.42 10.34 1.14
C ASP A 717 -98.22 10.01 0.22
N TYR A 718 -97.06 9.96 0.80
CA TYR A 718 -95.80 9.50 0.07
C TYR A 718 -95.95 8.03 -0.36
N MET A 719 -96.28 7.15 0.57
CA MET A 719 -96.48 5.74 0.27
C MET A 719 -97.52 5.49 -0.82
N SER A 720 -98.65 6.25 -0.78
CA SER A 720 -99.74 6.18 -1.77
C SER A 720 -99.26 6.66 -3.15
N ALA A 721 -98.46 7.75 -3.23
CA ALA A 721 -97.96 8.29 -4.49
C ALA A 721 -96.94 7.32 -5.14
N VAL A 722 -96.04 6.74 -4.34
CA VAL A 722 -95.04 5.74 -4.81
C VAL A 722 -95.76 4.48 -5.30
N SER A 723 -96.68 3.93 -4.55
CA SER A 723 -97.52 2.75 -4.96
C SER A 723 -98.33 2.99 -6.22
N LYS A 724 -98.85 4.20 -6.40
CA LYS A 724 -99.60 4.57 -7.62
C LYS A 724 -98.59 4.61 -8.84
N ARG A 725 -97.40 5.12 -8.70
CA ARG A 725 -96.39 5.09 -9.74
C ARG A 725 -95.95 3.67 -10.07
N TYR A 726 -95.75 2.82 -9.06
CA TYR A 726 -95.40 1.41 -9.23
C TYR A 726 -96.46 0.69 -10.12
N LEU A 727 -97.70 0.80 -9.80
CA LEU A 727 -98.81 0.22 -10.56
C LEU A 727 -98.86 0.73 -12.00
N THR A 728 -98.50 1.98 -12.23
CA THR A 728 -98.41 2.60 -13.57
C THR A 728 -97.28 2.01 -14.39
N LEU A 729 -96.21 1.68 -13.77
CA LEU A 729 -94.98 1.13 -14.39
C LEU A 729 -95.16 -0.38 -14.68
N THR A 730 -95.64 -1.17 -13.77
CA THR A 730 -95.66 -2.63 -13.89
C THR A 730 -96.90 -3.17 -14.59
N LYS A 731 -97.99 -2.39 -14.68
CA LYS A 731 -99.27 -2.81 -15.22
C LYS A 731 -99.81 -4.09 -14.60
N ASP A 732 -99.32 -4.50 -13.47
CA ASP A 732 -99.66 -5.72 -12.78
C ASP A 732 -100.31 -5.40 -11.43
N SER A 733 -101.48 -5.94 -11.20
CA SER A 733 -102.36 -5.66 -10.00
C SER A 733 -102.51 -6.87 -9.07
N SER A 734 -101.65 -7.89 -9.22
CA SER A 734 -102.00 -9.22 -8.70
C SER A 734 -101.06 -9.81 -7.63
N GLU A 735 -100.07 -9.10 -7.08
CA GLU A 735 -99.25 -9.64 -5.99
C GLU A 735 -99.12 -8.70 -4.80
N GLU A 736 -99.11 -9.26 -3.59
CA GLU A 736 -98.74 -8.58 -2.35
C GLU A 736 -97.29 -8.27 -2.31
N VAL A 737 -96.94 -7.24 -3.04
CA VAL A 737 -95.54 -6.75 -3.08
C VAL A 737 -95.36 -5.76 -1.93
N SER A 738 -94.23 -5.83 -1.23
CA SER A 738 -93.86 -4.93 -0.12
C SER A 738 -93.71 -3.50 -0.61
N PHE A 739 -93.98 -2.50 0.24
CA PHE A 739 -93.79 -1.08 -0.09
C PHE A 739 -92.29 -0.81 -0.46
N SER A 740 -91.29 -1.54 0.17
CA SER A 740 -89.90 -1.43 -0.18
C SER A 740 -89.64 -1.78 -1.65
N GLU A 741 -90.32 -2.79 -2.14
CA GLU A 741 -90.16 -3.25 -3.53
C GLU A 741 -90.89 -2.30 -4.53
N HIS A 742 -91.99 -1.70 -4.16
CA HIS A 742 -92.61 -0.59 -4.91
C HIS A 742 -91.64 0.58 -5.05
N LEU A 743 -91.01 0.97 -3.94
CA LEU A 743 -90.12 2.10 -3.89
C LEU A 743 -88.83 1.84 -4.71
N ASP A 744 -88.27 0.63 -4.59
CA ASP A 744 -87.08 0.26 -5.31
C ASP A 744 -87.33 0.20 -6.83
N THR A 745 -88.44 -0.37 -7.26
CA THR A 745 -88.85 -0.42 -8.65
C THR A 745 -89.10 0.97 -9.24
N VAL A 746 -89.90 1.81 -8.52
CA VAL A 746 -90.18 3.19 -8.94
C VAL A 746 -88.87 4.00 -9.01
N THR A 747 -88.00 3.86 -8.00
CA THR A 747 -86.72 4.55 -7.95
C THR A 747 -85.82 4.11 -9.10
N ALA A 748 -85.77 2.82 -9.42
CA ALA A 748 -84.90 2.28 -10.52
C ALA A 748 -85.33 2.83 -11.88
N ASN A 749 -86.64 3.20 -12.07
CA ASN A 749 -87.18 3.77 -13.30
C ASN A 749 -87.08 5.30 -13.41
N VAL A 750 -86.56 6.00 -12.38
CA VAL A 750 -86.27 7.44 -12.50
C VAL A 750 -85.06 7.66 -13.36
N GLU A 751 -85.19 8.42 -14.42
CA GLU A 751 -84.14 8.77 -15.33
C GLU A 751 -83.25 9.87 -14.71
N ILE A 752 -81.97 9.58 -14.57
CA ILE A 752 -80.93 10.57 -14.22
C ILE A 752 -80.06 10.84 -15.45
N SER A 753 -79.99 12.09 -15.82
CA SER A 753 -79.12 12.47 -16.98
C SER A 753 -77.62 12.30 -16.65
N GLN A 754 -76.89 12.06 -17.68
CA GLN A 754 -75.38 12.05 -17.56
C GLN A 754 -74.86 13.36 -17.02
N GLU A 755 -75.47 14.48 -17.31
CA GLU A 755 -75.15 15.82 -16.83
C GLU A 755 -75.29 15.89 -15.30
N GLN A 756 -76.39 15.40 -14.71
CA GLN A 756 -76.59 15.33 -13.26
C GLN A 756 -75.55 14.48 -12.53
N LEU A 757 -75.08 13.40 -13.16
CA LEU A 757 -74.03 12.59 -12.61
C LEU A 757 -72.66 13.37 -12.69
N ARG A 758 -72.34 14.03 -13.79
CA ARG A 758 -71.20 14.88 -13.93
C ARG A 758 -71.20 16.02 -12.93
N ASP A 759 -72.35 16.69 -12.78
CA ASP A 759 -72.49 17.79 -11.82
C ASP A 759 -72.18 17.32 -10.39
N LEU A 760 -72.65 16.15 -9.96
CA LEU A 760 -72.35 15.61 -8.62
C LEU A 760 -70.80 15.38 -8.44
N ALA A 761 -70.18 14.81 -9.45
CA ALA A 761 -68.78 14.62 -9.38
C ALA A 761 -68.02 15.97 -9.36
N GLN A 762 -68.39 16.90 -10.20
CA GLN A 762 -67.81 18.24 -10.27
C GLN A 762 -68.06 19.03 -8.97
N ASP A 763 -69.28 18.97 -8.39
CA ASP A 763 -69.54 19.63 -7.14
C ASP A 763 -68.71 19.10 -5.97
N ARG A 764 -68.44 17.81 -5.93
CA ARG A 764 -67.52 17.22 -4.95
C ARG A 764 -66.08 17.80 -5.11
N ALA A 765 -65.58 17.89 -6.35
CA ALA A 765 -64.26 18.45 -6.64
C ALA A 765 -64.23 19.97 -6.29
N VAL A 766 -65.24 20.71 -6.63
CA VAL A 766 -65.36 22.14 -6.28
C VAL A 766 -65.44 22.33 -4.76
N ALA A 767 -66.25 21.56 -4.05
CA ALA A 767 -66.38 21.65 -2.59
C ALA A 767 -65.02 21.33 -1.90
N THR A 768 -64.30 20.33 -2.41
CA THR A 768 -62.95 20.01 -1.91
C THR A 768 -61.96 21.16 -2.14
N LYS A 769 -61.91 21.73 -3.35
CA LYS A 769 -61.07 22.87 -3.66
C LYS A 769 -61.40 24.09 -2.81
N GLU A 770 -62.71 24.42 -2.70
CA GLU A 770 -63.13 25.52 -1.88
C GLU A 770 -62.77 25.36 -0.41
N TYR A 771 -62.88 24.15 0.13
CA TYR A 771 -62.46 23.88 1.50
C TYR A 771 -60.93 24.06 1.66
N LEU A 772 -60.13 23.47 0.80
CA LEU A 772 -58.69 23.57 0.86
C LEU A 772 -58.18 25.01 0.66
N VAL A 773 -58.77 25.75 -0.31
CA VAL A 773 -58.28 27.09 -0.67
C VAL A 773 -58.88 28.18 0.24
N ASN A 774 -60.21 28.22 0.35
CA ASN A 774 -60.90 29.33 1.02
C ASN A 774 -61.00 29.16 2.54
N LYS A 775 -61.06 27.90 3.04
CA LYS A 775 -61.16 27.60 4.46
C LYS A 775 -59.80 27.36 5.13
N LEU A 776 -58.92 26.55 4.49
CA LEU A 776 -57.63 26.19 5.05
C LEU A 776 -56.51 27.09 4.56
N GLY A 777 -56.67 27.82 3.44
CA GLY A 777 -55.68 28.80 2.93
C GLY A 777 -54.65 28.19 1.99
N LEU A 778 -54.91 27.03 1.37
CA LEU A 778 -54.03 26.50 0.33
C LEU A 778 -53.99 27.44 -0.86
N ASN A 779 -52.79 27.68 -1.44
CA ASN A 779 -52.67 28.49 -2.63
C ASN A 779 -53.55 27.93 -3.79
N ALA A 780 -54.37 28.77 -4.41
CA ALA A 780 -55.33 28.34 -5.43
C ALA A 780 -54.67 27.68 -6.66
N ASN A 781 -53.40 28.04 -6.96
CA ASN A 781 -52.64 27.42 -8.04
C ASN A 781 -52.18 25.99 -7.72
N ARG A 782 -52.16 25.65 -6.47
CA ARG A 782 -51.79 24.27 -5.99
C ARG A 782 -52.98 23.33 -5.86
N ALA A 783 -54.20 23.73 -6.29
CA ALA A 783 -55.34 22.87 -6.32
C ALA A 783 -56.07 23.02 -7.67
N VAL A 784 -55.90 22.09 -8.54
CA VAL A 784 -56.44 22.06 -9.90
C VAL A 784 -57.58 21.02 -9.96
N ILE A 785 -58.71 21.39 -10.53
CA ILE A 785 -59.79 20.44 -10.76
C ILE A 785 -59.61 19.80 -12.12
N ASN A 786 -59.54 18.48 -12.17
CA ASN A 786 -59.49 17.75 -13.44
C ASN A 786 -60.89 17.80 -14.11
N GLN A 787 -60.89 18.09 -15.42
CA GLN A 787 -62.12 18.17 -16.18
C GLN A 787 -62.77 16.77 -16.33
N VAL A 788 -64.08 16.70 -16.00
CA VAL A 788 -64.88 15.46 -15.86
C VAL A 788 -65.16 14.72 -17.18
N GLY A 789 -64.32 14.92 -18.25
CA GLY A 789 -64.59 14.36 -19.58
C GLY A 789 -64.54 12.84 -19.72
N GLU A 790 -63.74 12.14 -18.93
CA GLU A 790 -63.51 10.68 -19.03
C GLU A 790 -64.12 9.86 -17.86
N LEU A 791 -64.80 10.49 -16.92
CA LEU A 791 -65.23 9.91 -15.64
C LEU A 791 -66.28 8.79 -15.71
N LEU A 792 -66.82 8.47 -16.89
CA LEU A 792 -67.87 7.45 -17.06
C LEU A 792 -67.38 6.15 -17.69
N ALA A 793 -66.11 6.04 -17.96
CA ALA A 793 -65.60 4.91 -18.71
C ALA A 793 -64.95 3.79 -17.87
N GLU A 794 -64.41 4.06 -16.66
CA GLU A 794 -63.69 3.07 -15.87
C GLU A 794 -64.03 3.14 -14.37
N ASP A 795 -64.24 1.96 -13.78
CA ASP A 795 -64.30 1.60 -12.34
C ASP A 795 -65.03 2.57 -11.39
N ASN A 796 -66.33 2.76 -11.65
CA ASN A 796 -67.18 3.63 -10.84
C ASN A 796 -67.69 2.93 -9.57
N THR A 797 -66.84 2.50 -8.71
CA THR A 797 -67.09 1.80 -7.46
C THR A 797 -66.91 2.65 -6.19
N TYR A 798 -66.45 3.91 -6.33
CA TYR A 798 -66.11 4.78 -5.20
C TYR A 798 -66.90 6.10 -5.19
N SER A 799 -67.53 6.44 -4.04
CA SER A 799 -68.23 7.73 -3.81
C SER A 799 -67.25 8.71 -3.12
N GLY A 800 -66.77 9.72 -3.85
CA GLY A 800 -65.81 10.69 -3.26
C GLY A 800 -65.04 11.48 -4.29
N ILE A 801 -63.80 11.79 -3.91
CA ILE A 801 -62.78 12.32 -4.82
C ILE A 801 -61.57 11.40 -4.85
N GLU A 802 -60.92 11.34 -5.96
CA GLU A 802 -59.60 10.75 -6.16
C GLU A 802 -58.59 11.85 -6.51
N LEU A 803 -57.46 11.76 -5.91
CA LEU A 803 -56.42 12.79 -5.99
C LEU A 803 -55.23 12.28 -6.76
N GLU A 804 -54.61 13.16 -7.55
CA GLU A 804 -53.34 12.97 -8.22
C GLU A 804 -52.41 14.13 -7.82
N LEU A 805 -51.10 13.89 -7.90
CA LEU A 805 -50.09 14.90 -7.62
C LEU A 805 -49.34 15.28 -8.89
N ASP A 806 -49.06 16.57 -9.02
CA ASP A 806 -48.26 17.18 -10.05
C ASP A 806 -47.32 18.20 -9.39
N ILE A 807 -46.37 18.81 -10.15
CA ILE A 807 -45.34 19.77 -9.70
C ILE A 807 -45.63 21.19 -10.19
#